data_1cb18d613ac52a069040586c063f1989
#
_entry.id   1cb18d613ac52a069040586c063f1989
#
_cell.length_a   1.000
_cell.length_b   1.000
_cell.length_c   1.000
_cell.angle_alpha   90.00
_cell.angle_beta   90.00
_cell.angle_gamma   90.00
#
_symmetry.space_group_name_H-M   'P 1'
#
loop_
_entity.id
_entity.type
_entity.pdbx_description
1 polymer ?
#
loop_
_entity_poly.entity_id
_entity_poly.type
_entity_poly.pdbx_seq_one_letter_code
_entity_poly.pdbx_strand_id
1 'polypeptide(L)'
;MTGRLTPERLVYEVISAGDPHISPDGRQIVYSLGQSDRDADRGTAQLWLYDLDGGETRQLTWTGQRNREPRWSPDGRFIAFVSDRVQGCSALCVLPTRAPGEARELTRHRQAIGHLDWAPDGKTIAYTTAFDPDDPDEQPPREGQAPKVRVTRRLDYKQDNRGWLNDTRTQVWTVDVASGERRMLTREPDDLWYPRWSPDGRWLAARVSTDNGLYSRLALVDVATGVTRRVGPESGSVTVWSWSPDGERILFAGDTEPTAGVDLFLYSLSSDSIRRLTTDLPCAPDGGFPTVLPPSQPVWLDDSAVLFHAIRAGESGLYVFNVDTADLRREHAAQSLNIGFSIDQSRRYVAQAHSSFDSLGEVTLYDRHTGERRLITRNNASLLQDAPPAGWERFEVERDGTSIDAWLLKPADFDAGRRYPVVLDVHGGPHGFHGYAFNPMQQSLASHGFLVVFANPRGSGSYGREFARMVLCDWGGEDYLDLMAVLDAVLERPYADPNRAGIWGYSYGGYMTAWAIGQTDRFKAAVCGAPCFDLESMYGTSDIAHAWGQLQWGGKPHEASEAFAAHSPSTFAHRATTPTLIVQGEADERCPIGQGEQMFVALKQAGCEVEFARYPGGAHAMLRVGPPSHRADFLRRLVGWFTDHLG
;
A
#
# COMPACT_ATOMS: atom_id res chain seq x y z
N MET A 1 9.12 -33.33 12.51
CA MET A 1 8.25 -32.68 11.51
C MET A 1 8.45 -31.19 11.68
N THR A 2 8.84 -30.50 10.62
CA THR A 2 8.89 -29.03 10.62
C THR A 2 7.50 -28.47 10.90
N GLY A 3 7.40 -27.40 11.68
CA GLY A 3 6.15 -26.71 11.94
C GLY A 3 5.54 -26.13 10.66
N ARG A 4 4.28 -25.69 10.72
CA ARG A 4 3.59 -25.03 9.61
C ARG A 4 3.40 -23.54 9.91
N LEU A 5 3.38 -22.73 8.87
CA LEU A 5 2.94 -21.32 8.94
C LEU A 5 1.40 -21.29 8.98
N THR A 6 0.84 -21.57 10.16
CA THR A 6 -0.61 -21.53 10.38
C THR A 6 -1.15 -20.12 10.40
N PRO A 7 -2.46 -19.92 10.16
CA PRO A 7 -3.10 -18.61 10.29
C PRO A 7 -2.77 -17.87 11.60
N GLU A 8 -2.80 -18.58 12.72
CA GLU A 8 -2.48 -18.03 14.05
C GLU A 8 -1.04 -17.57 14.13
N ARG A 9 -0.09 -18.38 13.67
CA ARG A 9 1.34 -18.01 13.68
C ARG A 9 1.62 -16.80 12.81
N LEU A 10 1.04 -16.76 11.60
CA LEU A 10 1.19 -15.65 10.66
C LEU A 10 0.61 -14.33 11.18
N VAL A 11 -0.42 -14.39 12.03
CA VAL A 11 -1.03 -13.18 12.58
C VAL A 11 -0.42 -12.77 13.92
N TYR A 12 -0.10 -13.72 14.80
CA TYR A 12 0.25 -13.42 16.18
C TYR A 12 1.72 -13.60 16.54
N GLU A 13 2.49 -14.37 15.76
CA GLU A 13 3.92 -14.58 16.03
C GLU A 13 4.82 -13.72 15.13
N VAL A 14 4.29 -13.23 14.00
CA VAL A 14 5.05 -12.37 13.09
C VAL A 14 5.31 -11.00 13.72
N ILE A 15 6.56 -10.60 13.66
CA ILE A 15 7.05 -9.29 14.07
C ILE A 15 7.53 -8.54 12.82
N SER A 16 6.99 -7.35 12.56
CA SER A 16 7.32 -6.56 11.37
C SER A 16 8.09 -5.29 11.75
N ALA A 17 9.33 -5.18 11.28
CA ALA A 17 10.06 -3.93 11.32
C ALA A 17 9.68 -3.07 10.11
N GLY A 18 9.42 -1.79 10.34
CA GLY A 18 9.01 -0.87 9.29
C GLY A 18 9.44 0.57 9.56
N ASP A 19 9.26 1.41 8.53
CA ASP A 19 9.55 2.85 8.55
C ASP A 19 10.95 3.19 9.14
N PRO A 20 12.04 2.59 8.61
CA PRO A 20 13.38 2.86 9.09
C PRO A 20 13.82 4.26 8.71
N HIS A 21 14.37 5.01 9.68
CA HIS A 21 14.93 6.33 9.46
C HIS A 21 16.35 6.41 10.02
N ILE A 22 17.35 6.62 9.14
CA ILE A 22 18.76 6.71 9.53
C ILE A 22 19.06 8.09 10.09
N SER A 23 19.92 8.13 11.12
CA SER A 23 20.37 9.40 11.71
C SER A 23 21.16 10.25 10.71
N PRO A 24 21.16 11.59 10.84
CA PRO A 24 21.91 12.46 9.94
C PRO A 24 23.38 12.12 9.79
N ASP A 25 24.02 11.66 10.88
CA ASP A 25 25.43 11.26 10.91
C ASP A 25 25.70 9.83 10.41
N GLY A 26 24.65 9.10 10.01
CA GLY A 26 24.75 7.76 9.46
C GLY A 26 25.08 6.65 10.47
N ARG A 27 25.00 6.91 11.80
CA ARG A 27 25.42 5.96 12.83
C ARG A 27 24.30 5.14 13.47
N GLN A 28 23.07 5.59 13.34
CA GLN A 28 21.93 4.96 14.02
C GLN A 28 20.73 4.85 13.08
N ILE A 29 19.95 3.78 13.25
CA ILE A 29 18.68 3.60 12.54
C ILE A 29 17.58 3.47 13.58
N VAL A 30 16.59 4.39 13.55
CA VAL A 30 15.34 4.23 14.28
C VAL A 30 14.32 3.57 13.36
N TYR A 31 13.51 2.66 13.89
CA TYR A 31 12.45 1.97 13.15
C TYR A 31 11.29 1.61 14.06
N SER A 32 10.13 1.36 13.50
CA SER A 32 8.99 0.81 14.23
C SER A 32 8.99 -0.72 14.17
N LEU A 33 8.71 -1.36 15.29
CA LEU A 33 8.55 -2.81 15.40
C LEU A 33 7.11 -3.10 15.78
N GLY A 34 6.37 -3.70 14.84
CA GLY A 34 4.94 -3.99 14.97
C GLY A 34 4.67 -5.47 15.23
N GLN A 35 3.65 -5.75 16.04
CA GLN A 35 3.15 -7.10 16.29
C GLN A 35 1.64 -7.06 16.61
N SER A 36 1.00 -8.23 16.63
CA SER A 36 -0.41 -8.37 17.02
C SER A 36 -0.53 -8.77 18.48
N ASP A 37 -1.32 -8.01 19.24
CA ASP A 37 -1.73 -8.36 20.61
C ASP A 37 -3.03 -9.18 20.52
N ARG A 38 -2.97 -10.43 20.98
CA ARG A 38 -4.11 -11.36 20.95
C ARG A 38 -5.22 -10.96 21.92
N ASP A 39 -4.85 -10.54 23.13
CA ASP A 39 -5.82 -10.27 24.19
C ASP A 39 -6.56 -8.95 23.95
N ALA A 40 -5.83 -7.95 23.47
CA ALA A 40 -6.39 -6.65 23.11
C ALA A 40 -7.01 -6.61 21.71
N ASP A 41 -6.84 -7.68 20.90
CA ASP A 41 -7.28 -7.81 19.51
C ASP A 41 -6.90 -6.61 18.63
N ARG A 42 -5.65 -6.18 18.74
CA ARG A 42 -5.14 -5.02 17.98
C ARG A 42 -3.66 -5.14 17.65
N GLY A 43 -3.26 -4.43 16.59
CA GLY A 43 -1.83 -4.26 16.29
C GLY A 43 -1.18 -3.27 17.25
N THR A 44 0.02 -3.58 17.71
CA THR A 44 0.88 -2.70 18.51
C THR A 44 2.14 -2.34 17.73
N ALA A 45 2.78 -1.22 18.05
CA ALA A 45 4.05 -0.82 17.46
C ALA A 45 4.87 -0.01 18.46
N GLN A 46 6.17 -0.31 18.57
CA GLN A 46 7.11 0.41 19.41
C GLN A 46 8.32 0.86 18.59
N LEU A 47 8.96 1.95 19.01
CA LEU A 47 10.16 2.44 18.35
C LEU A 47 11.40 1.74 18.94
N TRP A 48 12.27 1.33 18.04
CA TRP A 48 13.55 0.70 18.33
C TRP A 48 14.68 1.44 17.64
N LEU A 49 15.85 1.38 18.22
CA LEU A 49 17.07 2.00 17.70
C LEU A 49 18.13 0.92 17.52
N TYR A 50 18.74 0.90 16.36
CA TYR A 50 19.94 0.11 16.07
C TYR A 50 21.14 1.03 15.96
N ASP A 51 22.22 0.70 16.68
CA ASP A 51 23.52 1.39 16.60
C ASP A 51 24.42 0.66 15.59
N LEU A 52 24.89 1.37 14.57
CA LEU A 52 25.69 0.78 13.50
C LEU A 52 27.14 0.48 13.91
N ASP A 53 27.68 1.22 14.87
CA ASP A 53 29.06 1.03 15.36
C ASP A 53 29.13 -0.14 16.34
N GLY A 54 28.17 -0.22 17.28
CA GLY A 54 28.12 -1.26 18.31
C GLY A 54 27.40 -2.54 17.90
N GLY A 55 26.52 -2.47 16.88
CA GLY A 55 25.65 -3.58 16.49
C GLY A 55 24.55 -3.87 17.51
N GLU A 56 24.26 -2.93 18.40
CA GLU A 56 23.30 -3.09 19.49
C GLU A 56 21.92 -2.54 19.12
N THR A 57 20.88 -3.24 19.58
CA THR A 57 19.49 -2.84 19.42
C THR A 57 18.89 -2.51 20.79
N ARG A 58 18.15 -1.39 20.89
CA ARG A 58 17.43 -1.02 22.10
C ARG A 58 16.05 -0.46 21.80
N GLN A 59 15.08 -0.76 22.65
CA GLN A 59 13.76 -0.17 22.60
C GLN A 59 13.78 1.29 23.07
N LEU A 60 13.03 2.16 22.41
CA LEU A 60 12.94 3.58 22.74
C LEU A 60 11.62 3.97 23.40
N THR A 61 10.53 3.25 23.12
CA THR A 61 9.21 3.60 23.64
C THR A 61 8.53 2.42 24.31
N TRP A 62 7.84 2.68 25.42
CA TRP A 62 7.06 1.69 26.20
C TRP A 62 5.64 2.16 26.50
N THR A 63 5.39 3.47 26.40
CA THR A 63 4.08 4.08 26.67
C THR A 63 3.32 4.25 25.35
N GLY A 64 2.02 3.98 25.36
CA GLY A 64 1.19 3.90 24.17
C GLY A 64 1.23 2.52 23.53
N GLN A 65 0.25 2.22 22.70
CA GLN A 65 0.16 0.95 21.97
C GLN A 65 0.81 1.06 20.60
N ARG A 66 0.70 2.23 19.97
CA ARG A 66 1.23 2.50 18.62
C ARG A 66 2.10 3.75 18.64
N ASN A 67 3.42 3.53 18.53
CA ASN A 67 4.40 4.57 18.28
C ASN A 67 4.96 4.38 16.88
N ARG A 68 4.80 5.36 16.00
CA ARG A 68 5.04 5.23 14.55
C ARG A 68 5.60 6.51 13.93
N GLU A 69 6.04 6.44 12.69
CA GLU A 69 6.58 7.56 11.91
C GLU A 69 7.76 8.25 12.61
N PRO A 70 8.81 7.51 13.01
CA PRO A 70 9.98 8.14 13.63
C PRO A 70 10.73 9.00 12.60
N ARG A 71 11.07 10.25 12.97
CA ARG A 71 11.82 11.17 12.12
C ARG A 71 12.90 11.87 12.94
N TRP A 72 14.14 11.70 12.52
CA TRP A 72 15.26 12.43 13.12
C TRP A 72 15.17 13.92 12.85
N SER A 73 15.50 14.75 13.86
CA SER A 73 15.76 16.16 13.62
C SER A 73 17.02 16.35 12.76
N PRO A 74 17.14 17.44 11.98
CA PRO A 74 18.28 17.68 11.09
C PRO A 74 19.64 17.68 11.81
N ASP A 75 19.66 18.04 13.09
CA ASP A 75 20.86 18.07 13.94
C ASP A 75 21.09 16.76 14.74
N GLY A 76 20.22 15.74 14.56
CA GLY A 76 20.29 14.45 15.21
C GLY A 76 20.02 14.48 16.71
N ARG A 77 19.51 15.57 17.29
CA ARG A 77 19.27 15.68 18.75
C ARG A 77 17.94 15.10 19.21
N PHE A 78 16.98 14.98 18.30
CA PHE A 78 15.63 14.51 18.61
C PHE A 78 15.14 13.51 17.58
N ILE A 79 14.22 12.63 18.01
CA ILE A 79 13.36 11.83 17.16
C ILE A 79 11.92 12.29 17.40
N ALA A 80 11.26 12.83 16.38
CA ALA A 80 9.82 13.07 16.39
C ALA A 80 9.07 11.78 16.03
N PHE A 81 7.89 11.58 16.61
CA PHE A 81 7.06 10.41 16.31
C PHE A 81 5.60 10.63 16.70
N VAL A 82 4.72 9.84 16.13
CA VAL A 82 3.29 9.82 16.46
C VAL A 82 3.00 8.71 17.45
N SER A 83 2.19 9.01 18.48
CA SER A 83 1.84 8.09 19.57
C SER A 83 0.35 8.17 19.94
N ASP A 84 -0.22 7.03 20.33
CA ASP A 84 -1.56 6.93 20.91
C ASP A 84 -1.55 6.86 22.46
N ARG A 85 -0.46 7.31 23.09
CA ARG A 85 -0.28 7.31 24.55
C ARG A 85 -1.33 8.08 25.32
N VAL A 86 -2.04 8.98 24.67
CA VAL A 86 -3.16 9.73 25.23
C VAL A 86 -4.46 9.11 24.74
N GLN A 87 -5.28 8.64 25.66
CA GLN A 87 -6.53 7.96 25.33
C GLN A 87 -7.43 8.81 24.43
N GLY A 88 -7.86 8.24 23.32
CA GLY A 88 -8.75 8.88 22.35
C GLY A 88 -8.11 10.01 21.55
N CYS A 89 -6.78 10.15 21.60
CA CYS A 89 -6.03 11.16 20.84
C CYS A 89 -4.82 10.55 20.14
N SER A 90 -4.41 11.20 19.05
CA SER A 90 -3.11 11.03 18.41
C SER A 90 -2.20 12.17 18.85
N ALA A 91 -1.02 11.86 19.39
CA ALA A 91 -0.07 12.83 19.90
C ALA A 91 1.20 12.86 19.05
N LEU A 92 1.71 14.05 18.76
CA LEU A 92 3.05 14.27 18.22
C LEU A 92 4.01 14.45 19.39
N CYS A 93 5.01 13.58 19.46
CA CYS A 93 6.00 13.55 20.52
C CYS A 93 7.42 13.72 19.99
N VAL A 94 8.34 14.18 20.84
CA VAL A 94 9.78 14.18 20.58
C VAL A 94 10.54 13.47 21.69
N LEU A 95 11.54 12.70 21.32
CA LEU A 95 12.42 11.98 22.22
C LEU A 95 13.85 12.50 22.06
N PRO A 96 14.57 12.93 23.13
CA PRO A 96 15.97 13.31 23.04
C PRO A 96 16.84 12.06 22.79
N THR A 97 17.92 12.23 22.00
CA THR A 97 18.78 11.12 21.57
C THR A 97 20.15 11.11 22.24
N ARG A 98 20.66 12.28 22.65
CA ARG A 98 22.01 12.45 23.23
C ARG A 98 22.08 12.34 24.74
N ALA A 99 20.95 12.39 25.43
CA ALA A 99 20.85 12.26 26.88
C ALA A 99 19.66 11.36 27.23
N PRO A 100 19.68 10.64 28.35
CA PRO A 100 18.50 9.97 28.88
C PRO A 100 17.38 10.97 29.09
N GLY A 101 16.19 10.65 28.62
CA GLY A 101 15.01 11.51 28.77
C GLY A 101 13.74 10.80 28.33
N GLU A 102 12.64 11.31 28.84
CA GLU A 102 11.32 10.83 28.46
C GLU A 102 10.84 11.54 27.18
N ALA A 103 9.96 10.88 26.45
CA ALA A 103 9.30 11.49 25.32
C ALA A 103 8.39 12.63 25.76
N ARG A 104 8.59 13.82 25.20
CA ARG A 104 7.76 15.00 25.44
C ARG A 104 6.70 15.13 24.38
N GLU A 105 5.45 15.26 24.79
CA GLU A 105 4.35 15.62 23.91
C GLU A 105 4.47 17.09 23.49
N LEU A 106 4.36 17.33 22.17
CA LEU A 106 4.32 18.68 21.59
C LEU A 106 2.88 19.15 21.40
N THR A 107 2.05 18.28 20.83
CA THR A 107 0.64 18.56 20.55
C THR A 107 -0.14 17.26 20.42
N ARG A 108 -1.47 17.38 20.49
CA ARG A 108 -2.38 16.25 20.27
C ARG A 108 -3.63 16.69 19.52
N HIS A 109 -4.24 15.73 18.81
CA HIS A 109 -5.52 15.85 18.13
C HIS A 109 -6.37 14.60 18.37
N ARG A 110 -7.68 14.73 18.32
CA ARG A 110 -8.58 13.56 18.30
C ARG A 110 -8.51 12.82 16.96
N GLN A 111 -8.26 13.57 15.91
CA GLN A 111 -7.99 13.02 14.59
C GLN A 111 -6.56 12.50 14.49
N ALA A 112 -6.34 11.54 13.58
CA ALA A 112 -5.00 10.99 13.38
C ALA A 112 -4.00 12.05 12.92
N ILE A 113 -2.86 12.15 13.60
CA ILE A 113 -1.68 12.89 13.14
C ILE A 113 -0.86 11.99 12.23
N GLY A 114 -0.24 12.55 11.19
CA GLY A 114 0.70 11.83 10.34
C GLY A 114 1.55 12.75 9.47
N HIS A 115 2.42 12.12 8.66
CA HIS A 115 3.24 12.76 7.63
C HIS A 115 4.15 13.86 8.20
N LEU A 116 4.94 13.49 9.20
CA LEU A 116 5.85 14.41 9.87
C LEU A 116 7.02 14.83 8.97
N ASP A 117 7.37 16.13 9.00
CA ASP A 117 8.59 16.67 8.38
C ASP A 117 9.19 17.79 9.22
N TRP A 118 10.50 17.72 9.48
CA TRP A 118 11.24 18.71 10.24
C TRP A 118 11.62 19.90 9.36
N ALA A 119 11.40 21.11 9.85
CA ALA A 119 11.99 22.29 9.24
C ALA A 119 13.52 22.19 9.22
N PRO A 120 14.19 22.78 8.20
CA PRO A 120 15.65 22.70 8.09
C PRO A 120 16.41 23.25 9.31
N ASP A 121 15.83 24.19 10.04
CA ASP A 121 16.40 24.78 11.24
C ASP A 121 16.23 23.92 12.51
N GLY A 122 15.47 22.80 12.42
CA GLY A 122 15.20 21.90 13.52
C GLY A 122 14.31 22.45 14.63
N LYS A 123 13.61 23.57 14.41
CA LYS A 123 12.77 24.23 15.43
C LYS A 123 11.29 23.98 15.26
N THR A 124 10.85 23.63 14.07
CA THR A 124 9.45 23.46 13.72
C THR A 124 9.23 22.08 13.07
N ILE A 125 8.10 21.45 13.35
CA ILE A 125 7.66 20.23 12.66
C ILE A 125 6.38 20.55 11.91
N ALA A 126 6.33 20.25 10.61
CA ALA A 126 5.11 20.19 9.83
C ALA A 126 4.47 18.80 9.98
N TYR A 127 3.16 18.76 10.03
CA TYR A 127 2.39 17.50 10.10
C TYR A 127 1.01 17.70 9.49
N THR A 128 0.29 16.59 9.28
CA THR A 128 -1.09 16.65 8.83
C THR A 128 -2.03 16.05 9.87
N THR A 129 -3.23 16.64 9.97
CA THR A 129 -4.36 16.05 10.67
C THR A 129 -5.66 16.57 10.06
N ALA A 130 -6.75 15.81 10.20
CA ALA A 130 -8.05 16.24 9.68
C ALA A 130 -8.63 17.38 10.54
N PHE A 131 -9.23 18.35 9.86
CA PHE A 131 -9.93 19.48 10.45
C PHE A 131 -11.41 19.41 10.09
N ASP A 132 -12.27 19.42 11.10
CA ASP A 132 -13.72 19.50 10.94
C ASP A 132 -14.17 20.95 11.23
N PRO A 133 -14.67 21.70 10.25
CA PRO A 133 -15.15 23.05 10.49
C PRO A 133 -16.37 23.14 11.42
N ASP A 134 -17.14 22.05 11.57
CA ASP A 134 -18.29 21.96 12.47
C ASP A 134 -17.89 21.60 13.92
N ASP A 135 -16.65 21.13 14.12
CA ASP A 135 -16.07 20.82 15.45
C ASP A 135 -14.59 21.24 15.53
N PRO A 136 -14.29 22.56 15.41
CA PRO A 136 -12.91 23.06 15.36
C PRO A 136 -12.13 22.83 16.67
N ASP A 137 -12.83 22.61 17.78
CA ASP A 137 -12.24 22.37 19.11
C ASP A 137 -12.09 20.87 19.43
N GLU A 138 -12.44 20.02 18.49
CA GLU A 138 -12.35 18.55 18.59
C GLU A 138 -13.02 18.01 19.87
N GLN A 139 -14.28 18.41 20.13
CA GLN A 139 -15.02 18.02 21.33
C GLN A 139 -15.31 16.51 21.35
N PRO A 140 -15.28 15.86 22.52
CA PRO A 140 -15.67 14.46 22.61
C PRO A 140 -17.14 14.27 22.22
N PRO A 141 -17.49 13.15 21.56
CA PRO A 141 -18.88 12.83 21.27
C PRO A 141 -19.72 12.83 22.57
N ARG A 142 -20.90 13.43 22.53
CA ARG A 142 -21.82 13.41 23.67
C ARG A 142 -22.50 12.05 23.78
N GLU A 143 -22.37 11.39 24.90
CA GLU A 143 -23.05 10.12 25.15
C GLU A 143 -24.58 10.27 25.06
N GLY A 144 -25.25 9.27 24.47
CA GLY A 144 -26.71 9.19 24.41
C GLY A 144 -27.38 10.09 23.38
N GLN A 145 -26.64 10.86 22.58
CA GLN A 145 -27.22 11.62 21.48
C GLN A 145 -27.23 10.78 20.20
N ALA A 146 -28.35 10.84 19.45
CA ALA A 146 -28.40 10.27 18.12
C ALA A 146 -27.37 10.97 17.20
N PRO A 147 -26.70 10.23 16.31
CA PRO A 147 -25.81 10.83 15.30
C PRO A 147 -26.55 11.90 14.50
N LYS A 148 -25.87 13.01 14.20
CA LYS A 148 -26.43 14.06 13.33
C LYS A 148 -26.77 13.49 11.96
N VAL A 149 -27.84 13.98 11.35
CA VAL A 149 -28.17 13.70 9.95
C VAL A 149 -27.03 14.19 9.07
N ARG A 150 -26.55 13.35 8.16
CA ARG A 150 -25.48 13.68 7.23
C ARG A 150 -26.08 14.21 5.94
N VAL A 151 -25.64 15.40 5.53
CA VAL A 151 -26.06 16.04 4.27
C VAL A 151 -24.80 16.25 3.44
N THR A 152 -24.74 15.62 2.26
CA THR A 152 -23.60 15.78 1.36
C THR A 152 -23.98 16.57 0.11
N ARG A 153 -23.02 17.32 -0.42
CA ARG A 153 -23.11 18.09 -1.68
C ARG A 153 -21.88 17.87 -2.58
N ARG A 154 -20.99 16.95 -2.17
CA ARG A 154 -19.76 16.60 -2.90
C ARG A 154 -19.80 15.13 -3.31
N LEU A 155 -19.13 14.77 -4.41
CA LEU A 155 -18.98 13.39 -4.83
C LEU A 155 -18.03 12.60 -3.90
N ASP A 156 -17.00 13.27 -3.39
CA ASP A 156 -16.02 12.73 -2.43
C ASP A 156 -16.52 12.82 -0.97
N TYR A 157 -17.76 12.44 -0.71
CA TYR A 157 -18.40 12.52 0.61
C TYR A 157 -18.03 11.40 1.57
N LYS A 158 -17.44 10.34 1.06
CA LYS A 158 -16.96 9.18 1.83
C LYS A 158 -15.63 8.70 1.28
N GLN A 159 -14.84 8.03 2.11
CA GLN A 159 -13.58 7.44 1.71
C GLN A 159 -13.32 6.17 2.52
N ASP A 160 -12.81 5.13 1.89
CA ASP A 160 -12.47 3.89 2.57
C ASP A 160 -11.48 4.13 3.72
N ASN A 161 -11.63 3.42 4.83
CA ASN A 161 -10.94 3.61 6.11
C ASN A 161 -11.23 4.94 6.86
N ARG A 162 -11.90 5.91 6.25
CA ARG A 162 -12.31 7.18 6.90
C ARG A 162 -13.82 7.27 7.09
N GLY A 163 -14.59 6.51 6.31
CA GLY A 163 -16.04 6.56 6.30
C GLY A 163 -16.57 7.89 5.69
N TRP A 164 -17.59 8.46 6.31
CA TRP A 164 -18.21 9.71 5.87
C TRP A 164 -17.34 10.90 6.23
N LEU A 165 -16.97 11.69 5.23
CA LEU A 165 -16.06 12.83 5.38
C LEU A 165 -16.76 14.12 5.82
N ASN A 166 -18.05 14.30 5.47
CA ASN A 166 -18.74 15.60 5.57
C ASN A 166 -17.87 16.69 4.93
N ASP A 167 -17.57 17.78 5.67
CA ASP A 167 -16.64 18.83 5.27
C ASP A 167 -15.26 18.72 5.96
N THR A 168 -15.01 17.58 6.64
CA THR A 168 -13.73 17.28 7.27
C THR A 168 -12.65 17.02 6.23
N ARG A 169 -11.56 17.77 6.27
CA ARG A 169 -10.43 17.63 5.34
C ARG A 169 -9.11 17.65 6.10
N THR A 170 -8.16 16.85 5.61
CA THR A 170 -6.80 16.84 6.13
C THR A 170 -6.10 18.16 5.77
N GLN A 171 -5.53 18.82 6.76
CA GLN A 171 -4.86 20.11 6.61
C GLN A 171 -3.41 20.02 7.07
N VAL A 172 -2.58 20.96 6.60
CA VAL A 172 -1.19 21.11 7.04
C VAL A 172 -1.14 21.99 8.27
N TRP A 173 -0.43 21.51 9.28
CA TRP A 173 -0.17 22.18 10.54
C TRP A 173 1.31 22.25 10.81
N THR A 174 1.70 23.20 11.66
CA THR A 174 3.05 23.26 12.22
C THR A 174 2.99 23.33 13.74
N VAL A 175 4.06 22.84 14.39
CA VAL A 175 4.27 22.99 15.82
C VAL A 175 5.69 23.43 16.11
N ASP A 176 5.85 24.45 16.96
CA ASP A 176 7.16 24.86 17.47
C ASP A 176 7.64 23.84 18.52
N VAL A 177 8.86 23.34 18.35
CA VAL A 177 9.41 22.27 19.18
C VAL A 177 9.71 22.74 20.61
N ALA A 178 10.04 24.00 20.81
CA ALA A 178 10.39 24.53 22.15
C ALA A 178 9.12 24.82 22.97
N SER A 179 8.18 25.57 22.40
CA SER A 179 6.97 26.04 23.09
C SER A 179 5.81 25.04 23.03
N GLY A 180 5.75 24.18 21.99
CA GLY A 180 4.56 23.36 21.70
C GLY A 180 3.42 24.16 21.04
N GLU A 181 3.64 25.42 20.66
CA GLU A 181 2.64 26.22 19.98
C GLU A 181 2.36 25.66 18.59
N ARG A 182 1.07 25.32 18.35
CA ARG A 182 0.62 24.77 17.07
C ARG A 182 -0.10 25.82 16.23
N ARG A 183 0.07 25.74 14.91
CA ARG A 183 -0.60 26.62 13.94
C ARG A 183 -1.13 25.78 12.78
N MET A 184 -2.42 25.93 12.47
CA MET A 184 -2.99 25.43 11.22
C MET A 184 -2.56 26.37 10.08
N LEU A 185 -1.81 25.84 9.10
CA LEU A 185 -1.32 26.64 7.99
C LEU A 185 -2.31 26.73 6.83
N THR A 186 -3.08 25.67 6.59
CA THR A 186 -4.00 25.60 5.44
C THR A 186 -5.44 25.45 5.88
N ARG A 187 -6.38 25.96 5.05
CA ARG A 187 -7.82 25.75 5.16
C ARG A 187 -8.39 25.51 3.76
N GLU A 188 -7.87 24.47 3.11
CA GLU A 188 -8.26 24.12 1.76
C GLU A 188 -9.54 23.27 1.76
N PRO A 189 -10.35 23.35 0.69
CA PRO A 189 -11.54 22.51 0.53
C PRO A 189 -11.23 21.05 0.25
N ASP A 190 -9.96 20.72 0.01
CA ASP A 190 -9.47 19.40 -0.35
C ASP A 190 -8.43 18.91 0.67
N ASP A 191 -8.16 17.60 0.69
CA ASP A 191 -7.16 17.00 1.57
C ASP A 191 -5.73 17.33 1.13
N LEU A 192 -4.87 17.72 2.09
CA LEU A 192 -3.44 17.92 1.89
C LEU A 192 -2.64 16.86 2.65
N TRP A 193 -1.65 16.26 1.98
CA TRP A 193 -0.87 15.14 2.46
C TRP A 193 0.63 15.36 2.26
N TYR A 194 1.46 14.76 3.13
CA TYR A 194 2.91 14.66 3.00
C TYR A 194 3.62 16.00 2.86
N PRO A 195 3.46 16.98 3.78
CA PRO A 195 4.16 18.25 3.70
C PRO A 195 5.68 18.04 3.69
N ARG A 196 6.40 18.80 2.85
CA ARG A 196 7.86 18.78 2.75
C ARG A 196 8.38 20.19 2.71
N TRP A 197 9.29 20.50 3.63
CA TRP A 197 9.93 21.82 3.70
C TRP A 197 10.85 22.05 2.51
N SER A 198 10.83 23.29 1.98
CA SER A 198 11.91 23.77 1.12
C SER A 198 13.21 23.93 1.93
N PRO A 199 14.39 23.84 1.29
CA PRO A 199 15.68 23.94 1.99
C PRO A 199 15.89 25.27 2.74
N ASP A 200 15.25 26.36 2.30
CA ASP A 200 15.28 27.68 2.94
C ASP A 200 14.24 27.86 4.06
N GLY A 201 13.34 26.86 4.23
CA GLY A 201 12.26 26.90 5.22
C GLY A 201 11.11 27.86 4.91
N ARG A 202 11.08 28.46 3.72
CA ARG A 202 10.04 29.42 3.31
C ARG A 202 8.76 28.73 2.86
N TRP A 203 8.87 27.60 2.17
CA TRP A 203 7.76 26.90 1.55
C TRP A 203 7.56 25.51 2.17
N LEU A 204 6.31 25.07 2.16
CA LEU A 204 5.97 23.66 2.29
C LEU A 204 5.33 23.19 0.97
N ALA A 205 5.89 22.15 0.35
CA ALA A 205 5.22 21.44 -0.72
C ALA A 205 4.40 20.30 -0.12
N ALA A 206 3.12 20.20 -0.46
CA ALA A 206 2.23 19.14 -0.04
C ALA A 206 1.45 18.60 -1.23
N ARG A 207 0.95 17.38 -1.15
CA ARG A 207 0.03 16.84 -2.15
C ARG A 207 -1.39 17.24 -1.79
N VAL A 208 -2.04 18.03 -2.66
CA VAL A 208 -3.48 18.26 -2.59
C VAL A 208 -4.19 17.19 -3.42
N SER A 209 -5.17 16.53 -2.83
CA SER A 209 -5.90 15.42 -3.46
C SER A 209 -7.36 15.75 -3.63
N THR A 210 -7.90 15.49 -4.82
CA THR A 210 -9.32 15.60 -5.15
C THR A 210 -9.88 14.21 -5.52
N ASP A 211 -11.19 14.08 -5.54
CA ASP A 211 -11.88 12.82 -5.87
C ASP A 211 -11.29 11.61 -5.12
N ASN A 212 -11.18 11.74 -3.80
CA ASN A 212 -10.62 10.73 -2.89
C ASN A 212 -9.20 10.25 -3.26
N GLY A 213 -8.40 11.15 -3.83
CA GLY A 213 -7.00 10.91 -4.16
C GLY A 213 -6.77 10.37 -5.58
N LEU A 214 -7.81 10.30 -6.41
CA LEU A 214 -7.66 9.90 -7.81
C LEU A 214 -6.83 10.93 -8.57
N TYR A 215 -7.15 12.22 -8.40
CA TYR A 215 -6.35 13.32 -8.92
C TYR A 215 -5.57 13.99 -7.81
N SER A 216 -4.39 14.45 -8.13
CA SER A 216 -3.56 15.16 -7.15
C SER A 216 -2.60 16.13 -7.82
N ARG A 217 -2.29 17.20 -7.11
CA ARG A 217 -1.36 18.26 -7.53
C ARG A 217 -0.41 18.57 -6.37
N LEU A 218 0.65 19.30 -6.65
CA LEU A 218 1.41 19.95 -5.59
C LEU A 218 0.69 21.21 -5.12
N ALA A 219 0.68 21.42 -3.82
CA ALA A 219 0.31 22.64 -3.15
C ALA A 219 1.57 23.25 -2.54
N LEU A 220 1.95 24.45 -2.98
CA LEU A 220 3.03 25.23 -2.37
C LEU A 220 2.43 26.19 -1.37
N VAL A 221 2.71 25.98 -0.09
CA VAL A 221 2.20 26.78 1.03
C VAL A 221 3.31 27.72 1.50
N ASP A 222 3.11 29.03 1.40
CA ASP A 222 3.98 30.01 2.03
C ASP A 222 3.81 29.95 3.55
N VAL A 223 4.86 29.58 4.25
CA VAL A 223 4.80 29.28 5.69
C VAL A 223 4.47 30.51 6.54
N ALA A 224 4.90 31.70 6.12
CA ALA A 224 4.64 32.94 6.86
C ALA A 224 3.17 33.35 6.76
N THR A 225 2.58 33.25 5.58
CA THR A 225 1.23 33.76 5.28
C THR A 225 0.15 32.69 5.29
N GLY A 226 0.50 31.42 5.05
CA GLY A 226 -0.44 30.31 4.83
C GLY A 226 -1.08 30.32 3.43
N VAL A 227 -0.67 31.22 2.55
CA VAL A 227 -1.19 31.27 1.17
C VAL A 227 -0.74 30.04 0.40
N THR A 228 -1.71 29.37 -0.23
CA THR A 228 -1.49 28.15 -1.01
C THR A 228 -1.56 28.44 -2.50
N ARG A 229 -0.58 27.94 -3.26
CA ARG A 229 -0.57 27.95 -4.72
C ARG A 229 -0.55 26.50 -5.22
N ARG A 230 -1.50 26.14 -6.07
CA ARG A 230 -1.56 24.80 -6.69
C ARG A 230 -0.68 24.74 -7.93
N VAL A 231 0.13 23.70 -8.05
CA VAL A 231 1.07 23.45 -9.15
C VAL A 231 0.78 22.10 -9.77
N GLY A 232 0.87 22.01 -11.08
CA GLY A 232 0.60 20.79 -11.83
C GLY A 232 -0.73 20.82 -12.56
N PRO A 233 -0.99 19.82 -13.41
CA PRO A 233 -2.20 19.73 -14.22
C PRO A 233 -3.44 19.47 -13.35
N GLU A 234 -4.60 19.89 -13.81
CA GLU A 234 -5.86 19.71 -13.06
C GLU A 234 -6.32 18.26 -13.02
N SER A 235 -6.04 17.50 -14.07
CA SER A 235 -6.47 16.12 -14.25
C SER A 235 -5.37 15.07 -14.09
N GLY A 236 -4.21 15.48 -13.55
CA GLY A 236 -3.07 14.59 -13.35
C GLY A 236 -2.95 14.03 -11.94
N SER A 237 -1.86 13.35 -11.69
CA SER A 237 -1.50 12.82 -10.39
C SER A 237 -0.07 13.22 -10.00
N VAL A 238 0.16 13.35 -8.68
CA VAL A 238 1.49 13.47 -8.07
C VAL A 238 1.58 12.42 -6.98
N THR A 239 2.59 11.57 -7.04
CA THR A 239 2.78 10.47 -6.09
C THR A 239 3.88 10.79 -5.07
N VAL A 240 5.08 11.08 -5.54
CA VAL A 240 6.25 11.43 -4.72
C VAL A 240 6.94 12.66 -5.29
N TRP A 241 7.62 13.46 -4.45
CA TRP A 241 8.34 14.67 -4.89
C TRP A 241 9.48 15.03 -3.96
N SER A 242 10.38 15.87 -4.44
CA SER A 242 11.50 16.38 -3.65
C SER A 242 11.97 17.75 -4.15
N TRP A 243 12.29 18.62 -3.21
CA TRP A 243 12.94 19.89 -3.47
C TRP A 243 14.39 19.69 -3.90
N SER A 244 14.83 20.44 -4.92
CA SER A 244 16.26 20.58 -5.23
C SER A 244 17.02 21.27 -4.10
N PRO A 245 18.34 21.04 -3.97
CA PRO A 245 19.14 21.65 -2.90
C PRO A 245 19.11 23.17 -2.86
N ASP A 246 18.97 23.84 -4.01
CA ASP A 246 18.83 25.28 -4.15
C ASP A 246 17.42 25.81 -3.80
N GLY A 247 16.43 24.92 -3.64
CA GLY A 247 15.03 25.29 -3.37
C GLY A 247 14.26 25.86 -4.58
N GLU A 248 14.86 25.92 -5.77
CA GLU A 248 14.28 26.54 -6.97
C GLU A 248 13.50 25.57 -7.84
N ARG A 249 13.66 24.25 -7.62
CA ARG A 249 13.02 23.22 -8.43
C ARG A 249 12.39 22.14 -7.54
N ILE A 250 11.35 21.48 -8.08
CA ILE A 250 10.76 20.27 -7.48
C ILE A 250 10.73 19.18 -8.54
N LEU A 251 11.43 18.07 -8.28
CA LEU A 251 11.21 16.82 -9.01
C LEU A 251 9.95 16.15 -8.44
N PHE A 252 9.06 15.69 -9.30
CA PHE A 252 7.94 14.84 -8.88
C PHE A 252 7.70 13.69 -9.84
N ALA A 253 7.17 12.60 -9.32
CA ALA A 253 6.63 11.48 -10.09
C ALA A 253 5.11 11.60 -10.15
N GLY A 254 4.54 11.27 -11.30
CA GLY A 254 3.11 11.37 -11.53
C GLY A 254 2.74 11.31 -13.00
N ASP A 255 1.59 11.85 -13.35
CA ASP A 255 1.19 12.09 -14.74
C ASP A 255 0.50 13.44 -14.91
N THR A 256 0.28 13.85 -16.15
CA THR A 256 -0.35 15.12 -16.50
C THR A 256 -1.77 14.96 -17.02
N GLU A 257 -2.22 13.73 -17.15
CA GLU A 257 -3.55 13.32 -17.58
C GLU A 257 -3.82 11.91 -17.01
N PRO A 258 -5.07 11.44 -16.88
CA PRO A 258 -5.36 10.13 -16.35
C PRO A 258 -4.83 9.03 -17.29
N THR A 259 -3.69 8.41 -16.95
CA THR A 259 -3.03 7.41 -17.83
C THR A 259 -2.69 6.23 -17.01
N ALA A 260 -2.95 5.65 -16.13
CA ALA A 260 -2.49 4.41 -15.47
C ALA A 260 -0.96 4.21 -15.41
N GLY A 261 -0.16 5.27 -15.71
CA GLY A 261 1.31 5.23 -15.69
C GLY A 261 1.91 6.42 -14.95
N VAL A 262 3.19 6.32 -14.62
CA VAL A 262 3.92 7.35 -13.86
C VAL A 262 5.18 7.74 -14.64
N ASP A 263 5.42 9.06 -14.74
CA ASP A 263 6.65 9.64 -15.29
C ASP A 263 7.27 10.63 -14.31
N LEU A 264 8.49 11.05 -14.59
CA LEU A 264 9.20 12.08 -13.84
C LEU A 264 9.01 13.45 -14.50
N PHE A 265 8.76 14.44 -13.67
CA PHE A 265 8.55 15.83 -14.04
C PHE A 265 9.40 16.75 -13.16
N LEU A 266 9.82 17.87 -13.74
CA LEU A 266 10.54 18.93 -13.03
C LEU A 266 9.72 20.22 -13.09
N TYR A 267 9.34 20.72 -11.94
CA TYR A 267 8.75 22.04 -11.79
C TYR A 267 9.83 23.05 -11.44
N SER A 268 9.81 24.24 -12.06
CA SER A 268 10.68 25.37 -11.75
C SER A 268 9.88 26.51 -11.15
N LEU A 269 10.29 27.01 -9.98
CA LEU A 269 9.63 28.10 -9.27
C LEU A 269 9.76 29.43 -10.02
N SER A 270 10.95 29.73 -10.56
CA SER A 270 11.24 31.02 -11.21
C SER A 270 10.48 31.21 -12.52
N SER A 271 10.27 30.16 -13.30
CA SER A 271 9.55 30.20 -14.57
C SER A 271 8.09 29.75 -14.49
N ASP A 272 7.65 29.27 -13.34
CA ASP A 272 6.32 28.65 -13.11
C ASP A 272 5.95 27.62 -14.18
N SER A 273 6.90 26.75 -14.54
CA SER A 273 6.77 25.82 -15.64
C SER A 273 7.08 24.38 -15.23
N ILE A 274 6.40 23.43 -15.88
CA ILE A 274 6.62 22.00 -15.70
C ILE A 274 7.24 21.44 -16.97
N ARG A 275 8.33 20.69 -16.81
CA ARG A 275 8.97 19.91 -17.87
C ARG A 275 8.85 18.43 -17.58
N ARG A 276 8.29 17.66 -18.50
CA ARG A 276 8.31 16.20 -18.46
C ARG A 276 9.72 15.71 -18.78
N LEU A 277 10.25 14.81 -17.94
CA LEU A 277 11.62 14.30 -18.05
C LEU A 277 11.68 12.90 -18.65
N THR A 278 10.64 12.09 -18.44
CA THR A 278 10.57 10.73 -18.95
C THR A 278 9.28 10.49 -19.74
N THR A 279 9.29 9.46 -20.59
CA THR A 279 8.11 8.95 -21.28
C THR A 279 8.11 7.44 -21.08
N ASP A 280 7.04 6.90 -20.51
CA ASP A 280 6.91 5.47 -20.18
C ASP A 280 8.04 4.98 -19.25
N LEU A 281 8.10 5.56 -18.04
CA LEU A 281 9.08 5.15 -17.03
C LEU A 281 8.87 3.66 -16.66
N PRO A 282 9.88 2.79 -16.84
CA PRO A 282 9.72 1.34 -16.69
C PRO A 282 9.75 0.86 -15.23
N CYS A 283 9.41 1.72 -14.28
CA CYS A 283 9.37 1.40 -12.87
C CYS A 283 8.36 2.32 -12.14
N ALA A 284 7.94 1.94 -10.94
CA ALA A 284 7.01 2.69 -10.10
C ALA A 284 7.75 3.38 -8.93
N PRO A 285 8.06 4.69 -9.03
CA PRO A 285 8.80 5.42 -8.00
C PRO A 285 8.07 5.58 -6.68
N ASP A 286 6.76 5.44 -6.68
CA ASP A 286 5.90 5.49 -5.49
C ASP A 286 5.82 4.17 -4.72
N GLY A 287 6.56 3.15 -5.17
CA GLY A 287 6.53 1.81 -4.59
C GLY A 287 5.35 0.97 -5.08
N GLY A 288 4.54 1.49 -6.02
CA GLY A 288 3.38 0.79 -6.58
C GLY A 288 2.22 0.60 -5.58
N PHE A 289 1.18 -0.05 -6.05
CA PHE A 289 0.00 -0.39 -5.24
C PHE A 289 0.04 -1.88 -4.83
N PRO A 290 -0.36 -2.22 -3.60
CA PRO A 290 -0.84 -1.35 -2.53
C PRO A 290 0.28 -0.99 -1.55
N THR A 291 0.53 0.28 -1.38
CA THR A 291 1.43 0.76 -0.33
C THR A 291 0.69 0.89 1.00
N VAL A 292 1.26 0.36 2.07
CA VAL A 292 0.72 0.49 3.44
C VAL A 292 1.38 1.64 4.20
N LEU A 293 2.55 2.06 3.75
CA LEU A 293 3.34 3.14 4.35
C LEU A 293 3.38 4.36 3.42
N PRO A 294 3.63 5.58 3.97
CA PRO A 294 3.90 6.73 3.13
C PRO A 294 5.00 6.41 2.11
N PRO A 295 4.81 6.75 0.83
CA PRO A 295 5.84 6.50 -0.17
C PRO A 295 7.12 7.25 0.17
N SER A 296 8.26 6.61 -0.07
CA SER A 296 9.56 7.25 0.12
C SER A 296 9.77 8.36 -0.88
N GLN A 297 10.16 9.52 -0.39
CA GLN A 297 10.40 10.67 -1.25
C GLN A 297 11.75 10.54 -1.96
N PRO A 298 11.89 11.01 -3.22
CA PRO A 298 13.17 11.12 -3.89
C PRO A 298 14.15 12.01 -3.11
N VAL A 299 15.45 11.76 -3.27
CA VAL A 299 16.49 12.54 -2.59
C VAL A 299 17.52 13.03 -3.60
N TRP A 300 17.72 14.32 -3.68
CA TRP A 300 18.79 14.89 -4.48
C TRP A 300 20.15 14.53 -3.90
N LEU A 301 21.01 13.99 -4.73
CA LEU A 301 22.40 13.67 -4.40
C LEU A 301 23.31 14.90 -4.60
N ASP A 302 23.03 15.65 -5.64
CA ASP A 302 23.63 16.91 -6.04
C ASP A 302 22.61 17.75 -6.82
N ASP A 303 23.03 18.79 -7.55
CA ASP A 303 22.14 19.68 -8.31
C ASP A 303 21.48 19.04 -9.53
N SER A 304 21.92 17.85 -9.95
CA SER A 304 21.45 17.18 -11.17
C SER A 304 20.99 15.74 -10.95
N ALA A 305 21.55 15.05 -9.97
CA ALA A 305 21.29 13.63 -9.73
C ALA A 305 20.29 13.42 -8.58
N VAL A 306 19.29 12.58 -8.80
CA VAL A 306 18.25 12.26 -7.81
C VAL A 306 18.19 10.75 -7.60
N LEU A 307 18.30 10.33 -6.34
CA LEU A 307 18.10 8.95 -5.89
C LEU A 307 16.64 8.74 -5.54
N PHE A 308 16.04 7.66 -6.00
CA PHE A 308 14.71 7.24 -5.58
C PHE A 308 14.61 5.71 -5.51
N HIS A 309 13.71 5.24 -4.68
CA HIS A 309 13.30 3.85 -4.65
C HIS A 309 12.18 3.64 -5.68
N ALA A 310 12.26 2.54 -6.44
CA ALA A 310 11.17 2.15 -7.33
C ALA A 310 11.05 0.63 -7.44
N ILE A 311 9.90 0.18 -7.91
CA ILE A 311 9.63 -1.22 -8.21
C ILE A 311 9.53 -1.40 -9.72
N ARG A 312 10.22 -2.41 -10.24
CA ARG A 312 10.18 -2.81 -11.63
C ARG A 312 9.98 -4.31 -11.73
N ALA A 313 8.96 -4.75 -12.46
CA ALA A 313 8.64 -6.17 -12.65
C ALA A 313 8.63 -6.97 -11.33
N GLY A 314 7.99 -6.42 -10.28
CA GLY A 314 7.91 -7.03 -8.96
C GLY A 314 9.20 -7.02 -8.12
N GLU A 315 10.26 -6.36 -8.58
CA GLU A 315 11.57 -6.29 -7.92
C GLU A 315 11.86 -4.86 -7.44
N SER A 316 12.26 -4.71 -6.18
CA SER A 316 12.69 -3.42 -5.65
C SER A 316 14.07 -3.01 -6.12
N GLY A 317 14.24 -1.71 -6.38
CA GLY A 317 15.52 -1.12 -6.76
C GLY A 317 15.72 0.30 -6.25
N LEU A 318 16.98 0.69 -6.17
CA LEU A 318 17.40 2.08 -6.04
C LEU A 318 17.85 2.56 -7.42
N TYR A 319 17.32 3.70 -7.82
CA TYR A 319 17.58 4.30 -9.12
C TYR A 319 18.14 5.71 -8.95
N VAL A 320 19.09 6.06 -9.80
CA VAL A 320 19.61 7.42 -9.92
C VAL A 320 19.17 7.97 -11.26
N PHE A 321 18.51 9.10 -11.25
CA PHE A 321 18.06 9.82 -12.42
C PHE A 321 18.81 11.17 -12.52
N ASN A 322 19.33 11.49 -13.68
CA ASN A 322 19.94 12.78 -13.95
C ASN A 322 18.91 13.68 -14.64
N VAL A 323 18.54 14.81 -14.03
CA VAL A 323 17.46 15.69 -14.51
C VAL A 323 17.86 16.53 -15.75
N ASP A 324 19.17 16.65 -16.05
CA ASP A 324 19.69 17.41 -17.18
C ASP A 324 19.83 16.54 -18.44
N THR A 325 20.33 15.30 -18.28
CA THR A 325 20.54 14.35 -19.41
C THR A 325 19.38 13.40 -19.61
N ALA A 326 18.47 13.28 -18.62
CA ALA A 326 17.40 12.30 -18.56
C ALA A 326 17.89 10.83 -18.49
N ASP A 327 19.13 10.61 -18.06
CA ASP A 327 19.68 9.27 -17.86
C ASP A 327 19.11 8.63 -16.60
N LEU A 328 18.57 7.41 -16.74
CA LEU A 328 18.12 6.57 -15.64
C LEU A 328 19.09 5.40 -15.45
N ARG A 329 19.69 5.30 -14.28
CA ARG A 329 20.59 4.22 -13.91
C ARG A 329 20.06 3.46 -12.70
N ARG A 330 19.94 2.15 -12.78
CA ARG A 330 19.68 1.30 -11.61
C ARG A 330 20.98 1.12 -10.83
N GLU A 331 21.01 1.60 -9.61
CA GLU A 331 22.18 1.52 -8.73
C GLU A 331 22.20 0.20 -7.96
N HIS A 332 21.04 -0.24 -7.49
CA HIS A 332 20.89 -1.48 -6.75
C HIS A 332 19.53 -2.12 -7.06
N ALA A 333 19.49 -3.45 -7.07
CA ALA A 333 18.26 -4.22 -7.16
C ALA A 333 18.32 -5.42 -6.20
N ALA A 334 17.17 -5.87 -5.74
CA ALA A 334 17.05 -7.04 -4.89
C ALA A 334 15.73 -7.75 -5.18
N GLN A 335 15.78 -9.08 -5.23
CA GLN A 335 14.58 -9.93 -5.27
C GLN A 335 13.84 -9.85 -3.93
N SER A 336 13.29 -8.69 -3.69
CA SER A 336 12.54 -8.32 -2.49
C SER A 336 11.60 -7.17 -2.82
N LEU A 337 10.59 -6.96 -2.02
CA LEU A 337 9.87 -5.70 -1.93
C LEU A 337 10.38 -4.94 -0.72
N ASN A 338 11.16 -3.90 -0.97
CA ASN A 338 11.55 -2.95 0.07
C ASN A 338 10.52 -1.83 0.08
N ILE A 339 10.07 -1.46 1.25
CA ILE A 339 9.07 -0.41 1.44
C ILE A 339 9.70 0.70 2.26
N GLY A 340 9.67 1.90 1.71
CA GLY A 340 10.30 3.03 2.36
C GLY A 340 11.83 2.99 2.29
N PHE A 341 12.44 4.15 2.24
CA PHE A 341 13.87 4.30 2.48
C PHE A 341 14.17 5.63 3.15
N SER A 342 15.28 5.66 3.85
CA SER A 342 15.90 6.91 4.32
C SER A 342 17.39 6.86 4.03
N ILE A 343 18.01 8.03 3.87
CA ILE A 343 19.43 8.18 3.58
C ILE A 343 20.05 9.18 4.55
N ASP A 344 21.30 8.94 4.95
CA ASP A 344 22.07 9.85 5.81
C ASP A 344 22.49 11.14 5.07
N GLN A 345 22.97 12.13 5.81
CA GLN A 345 23.40 13.41 5.20
C GLN A 345 24.59 13.28 4.25
N SER A 346 25.45 12.28 4.45
CA SER A 346 26.59 12.02 3.55
C SER A 346 26.18 11.38 2.23
N ARG A 347 24.90 11.00 2.08
CA ARG A 347 24.35 10.27 0.92
C ARG A 347 24.98 8.89 0.70
N ARG A 348 25.56 8.30 1.73
CA ARG A 348 26.22 7.00 1.68
C ARG A 348 25.32 5.84 2.08
N TYR A 349 24.65 5.96 3.23
CA TYR A 349 23.92 4.85 3.82
C TYR A 349 22.41 4.96 3.58
N VAL A 350 21.82 3.91 3.02
CA VAL A 350 20.38 3.81 2.79
C VAL A 350 19.79 2.72 3.67
N ALA A 351 18.88 3.09 4.57
CA ALA A 351 18.08 2.15 5.36
C ALA A 351 16.74 1.89 4.70
N GLN A 352 16.31 0.62 4.61
CA GLN A 352 15.06 0.20 3.98
C GLN A 352 14.34 -0.85 4.84
N ALA A 353 12.99 -0.86 4.80
CA ALA A 353 12.21 -1.99 5.27
C ALA A 353 12.16 -3.06 4.17
N HIS A 354 12.42 -4.31 4.54
CA HIS A 354 12.65 -5.42 3.63
C HIS A 354 11.62 -6.53 3.81
N SER A 355 11.11 -7.04 2.70
CA SER A 355 10.34 -8.28 2.63
C SER A 355 10.76 -9.07 1.39
N SER A 356 10.87 -10.40 1.51
CA SER A 356 11.09 -11.32 0.39
C SER A 356 10.27 -12.58 0.63
N PHE A 357 10.27 -13.57 -0.26
CA PHE A 357 9.51 -14.80 -0.05
C PHE A 357 9.92 -15.56 1.22
N ASP A 358 11.14 -15.37 1.68
CA ASP A 358 11.74 -16.02 2.85
C ASP A 358 12.06 -15.07 4.01
N SER A 359 11.63 -13.82 3.94
CA SER A 359 11.91 -12.80 4.96
C SER A 359 10.73 -11.85 5.15
N LEU A 360 10.34 -11.66 6.39
CA LEU A 360 9.20 -10.88 6.83
C LEU A 360 9.67 -9.61 7.52
N GLY A 361 9.29 -8.42 6.99
CA GLY A 361 9.37 -7.16 7.72
C GLY A 361 10.66 -6.93 8.50
N GLU A 362 11.80 -6.92 7.80
CA GLU A 362 13.11 -6.70 8.39
C GLU A 362 13.70 -5.35 7.93
N VAL A 363 14.69 -4.82 8.64
CA VAL A 363 15.45 -3.62 8.23
C VAL A 363 16.74 -4.05 7.56
N THR A 364 17.04 -3.42 6.41
CA THR A 364 18.33 -3.55 5.71
C THR A 364 19.03 -2.21 5.61
N LEU A 365 20.35 -2.26 5.52
CA LEU A 365 21.24 -1.14 5.24
C LEU A 365 21.98 -1.42 3.93
N TYR A 366 22.00 -0.46 3.03
CA TYR A 366 22.80 -0.47 1.82
C TYR A 366 23.86 0.63 1.88
N ASP A 367 25.13 0.27 1.71
CA ASP A 367 26.24 1.21 1.58
C ASP A 367 26.49 1.50 0.09
N ARG A 368 26.14 2.69 -0.36
CA ARG A 368 26.25 3.13 -1.74
C ARG A 368 27.69 3.21 -2.26
N HIS A 369 28.68 3.37 -1.37
CA HIS A 369 30.10 3.44 -1.76
C HIS A 369 30.69 2.05 -2.02
N THR A 370 30.33 1.06 -1.23
CA THR A 370 30.86 -0.31 -1.37
C THR A 370 29.94 -1.23 -2.18
N GLY A 371 28.65 -0.87 -2.32
CA GLY A 371 27.63 -1.73 -2.87
C GLY A 371 27.17 -2.85 -1.93
N GLU A 372 27.65 -2.86 -0.68
CA GLU A 372 27.30 -3.88 0.30
C GLU A 372 25.88 -3.67 0.83
N ARG A 373 25.12 -4.76 0.94
CA ARG A 373 23.82 -4.79 1.61
C ARG A 373 23.89 -5.68 2.83
N ARG A 374 23.42 -5.18 3.95
CA ARG A 374 23.42 -5.88 5.24
C ARG A 374 22.00 -5.95 5.81
N LEU A 375 21.57 -7.14 6.23
CA LEU A 375 20.35 -7.32 7.00
C LEU A 375 20.63 -6.91 8.47
N ILE A 376 19.90 -5.92 8.95
CA ILE A 376 20.06 -5.31 10.28
C ILE A 376 19.27 -6.08 11.33
N THR A 377 18.03 -6.46 11.02
CA THR A 377 17.15 -7.19 11.94
C THR A 377 16.87 -8.61 11.45
N ARG A 378 16.54 -9.51 12.38
CA ARG A 378 16.17 -10.91 12.12
C ARG A 378 15.07 -11.34 13.09
N ASN A 379 14.03 -10.53 13.20
CA ASN A 379 12.99 -10.67 14.22
C ASN A 379 12.23 -11.99 14.11
N ASN A 380 12.09 -12.53 12.89
CA ASN A 380 11.31 -13.72 12.59
C ASN A 380 12.17 -14.99 12.39
N ALA A 381 13.47 -14.94 12.69
CA ALA A 381 14.37 -16.07 12.43
C ALA A 381 13.95 -17.37 13.11
N SER A 382 13.52 -17.30 14.38
CA SER A 382 13.04 -18.48 15.13
C SER A 382 11.77 -19.06 14.54
N LEU A 383 10.79 -18.20 14.17
CA LEU A 383 9.55 -18.62 13.53
C LEU A 383 9.83 -19.35 12.21
N LEU A 384 10.67 -18.76 11.35
CA LEU A 384 10.97 -19.30 10.02
C LEU A 384 11.90 -20.51 10.07
N GLN A 385 12.69 -20.68 11.13
CA GLN A 385 13.46 -21.90 11.36
C GLN A 385 12.56 -23.08 11.73
N ASP A 386 11.55 -22.86 12.58
CA ASP A 386 10.60 -23.90 13.01
C ASP A 386 9.56 -24.20 11.90
N ALA A 387 9.06 -23.18 11.23
CA ALA A 387 8.11 -23.27 10.14
C ALA A 387 8.70 -22.59 8.88
N PRO A 388 9.46 -23.32 8.07
CA PRO A 388 10.09 -22.78 6.88
C PRO A 388 9.07 -22.23 5.88
N PRO A 389 9.39 -21.10 5.20
CA PRO A 389 8.56 -20.58 4.13
C PRO A 389 8.55 -21.52 2.93
N ALA A 390 7.60 -21.33 2.06
CA ALA A 390 7.46 -22.06 0.81
C ALA A 390 8.69 -21.89 -0.10
N GLY A 391 9.14 -22.97 -0.71
CA GLY A 391 10.05 -22.88 -1.84
C GLY A 391 9.38 -22.17 -3.01
N TRP A 392 10.14 -21.51 -3.87
CA TRP A 392 9.56 -20.74 -4.96
C TRP A 392 10.37 -20.85 -6.25
N GLU A 393 9.70 -20.58 -7.37
CA GLU A 393 10.34 -20.39 -8.67
C GLU A 393 9.64 -19.26 -9.43
N ARG A 394 10.38 -18.54 -10.30
CA ARG A 394 9.85 -17.60 -11.28
C ARG A 394 9.89 -18.26 -12.66
N PHE A 395 8.87 -18.04 -13.46
CA PHE A 395 8.79 -18.44 -14.85
C PHE A 395 8.04 -17.36 -15.66
N GLU A 396 8.11 -17.46 -16.97
CA GLU A 396 7.44 -16.54 -17.88
C GLU A 396 6.53 -17.33 -18.82
N VAL A 397 5.41 -16.72 -19.19
CA VAL A 397 4.49 -17.26 -20.18
C VAL A 397 4.34 -16.25 -21.30
N GLU A 398 4.69 -16.67 -22.51
CA GLU A 398 4.52 -15.85 -23.72
C GLU A 398 3.10 -16.02 -24.25
N ARG A 399 2.39 -14.90 -24.42
CA ARG A 399 1.06 -14.90 -25.03
C ARG A 399 0.87 -13.66 -25.89
N ASP A 400 0.56 -13.88 -27.17
CA ASP A 400 0.32 -12.83 -28.18
C ASP A 400 1.40 -11.73 -28.20
N GLY A 401 2.68 -12.15 -28.11
CA GLY A 401 3.84 -11.26 -28.13
C GLY A 401 4.08 -10.49 -26.83
N THR A 402 3.37 -10.85 -25.74
CA THR A 402 3.56 -10.28 -24.41
C THR A 402 4.06 -11.34 -23.45
N SER A 403 5.17 -11.05 -22.76
CA SER A 403 5.71 -11.90 -21.69
C SER A 403 5.03 -11.59 -20.36
N ILE A 404 4.48 -12.62 -19.73
CA ILE A 404 3.77 -12.53 -18.45
C ILE A 404 4.63 -13.16 -17.36
N ASP A 405 5.08 -12.35 -16.42
CA ASP A 405 5.82 -12.81 -15.25
C ASP A 405 4.92 -13.58 -14.30
N ALA A 406 5.38 -14.75 -13.87
CA ALA A 406 4.67 -15.61 -12.94
C ALA A 406 5.61 -16.25 -11.92
N TRP A 407 5.05 -16.57 -10.76
CA TRP A 407 5.74 -17.27 -9.68
C TRP A 407 4.91 -18.46 -9.21
N LEU A 408 5.58 -19.49 -8.74
CA LEU A 408 4.99 -20.66 -8.13
C LEU A 408 5.62 -20.88 -6.76
N LEU A 409 4.80 -20.81 -5.70
CA LEU A 409 5.20 -21.29 -4.38
C LEU A 409 4.89 -22.79 -4.26
N LYS A 410 5.82 -23.50 -3.66
CA LYS A 410 5.76 -24.95 -3.40
C LYS A 410 5.76 -25.20 -1.89
N PRO A 411 5.01 -26.21 -1.39
CA PRO A 411 5.07 -26.59 0.02
C PRO A 411 6.51 -26.76 0.52
N ALA A 412 6.78 -26.44 1.79
CA ALA A 412 8.13 -26.60 2.36
C ALA A 412 8.63 -28.06 2.33
N ASP A 413 7.70 -29.03 2.36
CA ASP A 413 7.94 -30.48 2.22
C ASP A 413 7.64 -31.00 0.81
N PHE A 414 7.84 -30.16 -0.20
CA PHE A 414 7.55 -30.49 -1.60
C PHE A 414 8.31 -31.74 -2.08
N ASP A 415 7.57 -32.68 -2.68
CA ASP A 415 8.07 -33.89 -3.32
C ASP A 415 7.56 -33.96 -4.77
N ALA A 416 8.46 -33.91 -5.73
CA ALA A 416 8.11 -33.95 -7.17
C ALA A 416 7.44 -35.28 -7.61
N GLY A 417 7.48 -36.33 -6.79
CA GLY A 417 6.79 -37.60 -7.02
C GLY A 417 5.31 -37.59 -6.61
N ARG A 418 4.84 -36.51 -5.96
CA ARG A 418 3.44 -36.36 -5.53
C ARG A 418 2.73 -35.31 -6.40
N ARG A 419 1.39 -35.44 -6.47
CA ARG A 419 0.55 -34.39 -7.11
C ARG A 419 -0.11 -33.52 -6.06
N TYR A 420 -0.11 -32.24 -6.30
CA TYR A 420 -0.63 -31.20 -5.42
C TYR A 420 -1.78 -30.43 -6.07
N PRO A 421 -2.80 -30.03 -5.31
CA PRO A 421 -3.79 -29.07 -5.78
C PRO A 421 -3.14 -27.72 -6.04
N VAL A 422 -3.70 -26.97 -7.01
CA VAL A 422 -3.17 -25.68 -7.46
C VAL A 422 -4.16 -24.57 -7.09
N VAL A 423 -3.68 -23.50 -6.50
CA VAL A 423 -4.47 -22.27 -6.25
C VAL A 423 -3.87 -21.13 -7.04
N LEU A 424 -4.67 -20.55 -7.93
CA LEU A 424 -4.35 -19.32 -8.63
C LEU A 424 -4.68 -18.12 -7.73
N ASP A 425 -3.69 -17.31 -7.40
CA ASP A 425 -3.82 -16.07 -6.62
C ASP A 425 -3.77 -14.86 -7.54
N VAL A 426 -4.83 -14.03 -7.55
CA VAL A 426 -4.95 -12.86 -8.40
C VAL A 426 -4.85 -11.58 -7.56
N HIS A 427 -3.89 -10.70 -7.90
CA HIS A 427 -3.70 -9.44 -7.19
C HIS A 427 -4.85 -8.45 -7.42
N GLY A 428 -4.96 -7.47 -6.53
CA GLY A 428 -5.90 -6.34 -6.65
C GLY A 428 -5.40 -5.25 -7.59
N GLY A 429 -6.21 -4.26 -7.84
CA GLY A 429 -5.85 -3.11 -8.66
C GLY A 429 -6.93 -2.71 -9.67
N PRO A 430 -6.78 -2.97 -11.00
CA PRO A 430 -5.91 -3.89 -11.76
C PRO A 430 -4.41 -3.52 -11.80
N HIS A 431 -4.08 -2.27 -11.55
CA HIS A 431 -2.70 -1.77 -11.60
C HIS A 431 -1.87 -2.12 -10.35
N GLY A 432 -2.32 -3.09 -9.53
CA GLY A 432 -1.48 -3.75 -8.56
C GLY A 432 -0.44 -4.66 -9.24
N PHE A 433 0.35 -5.36 -8.45
CA PHE A 433 1.28 -6.37 -8.95
C PHE A 433 1.64 -7.35 -7.84
N HIS A 434 2.06 -8.53 -8.24
CA HIS A 434 2.81 -9.46 -7.40
C HIS A 434 4.31 -9.21 -7.54
N GLY A 435 5.06 -9.50 -6.50
CA GLY A 435 6.52 -9.38 -6.50
C GLY A 435 7.15 -10.22 -5.40
N TYR A 436 8.43 -10.04 -5.21
CA TYR A 436 9.23 -10.79 -4.24
C TYR A 436 8.96 -10.36 -2.81
N ALA A 437 7.75 -10.66 -2.30
CA ALA A 437 7.34 -10.32 -0.92
C ALA A 437 6.78 -11.54 -0.20
N PHE A 438 6.94 -11.56 1.11
CA PHE A 438 6.23 -12.51 1.96
C PHE A 438 4.74 -12.14 2.02
N ASN A 439 3.92 -12.99 1.43
CA ASN A 439 2.47 -12.84 1.46
C ASN A 439 1.87 -13.90 2.40
N PRO A 440 1.23 -13.50 3.52
CA PRO A 440 0.67 -14.45 4.49
C PRO A 440 -0.36 -15.42 3.89
N MET A 441 -1.17 -14.97 2.92
CA MET A 441 -2.17 -15.81 2.27
C MET A 441 -1.50 -16.91 1.45
N GLN A 442 -0.55 -16.52 0.59
CA GLN A 442 0.23 -17.45 -0.25
C GLN A 442 1.01 -18.46 0.59
N GLN A 443 1.71 -17.97 1.62
CA GLN A 443 2.51 -18.82 2.51
C GLN A 443 1.65 -19.75 3.35
N SER A 444 0.47 -19.29 3.81
CA SER A 444 -0.47 -20.16 4.54
C SER A 444 -0.98 -21.30 3.65
N LEU A 445 -1.40 -20.99 2.42
CA LEU A 445 -1.84 -22.01 1.46
C LEU A 445 -0.72 -23.00 1.14
N ALA A 446 0.47 -22.52 0.79
CA ALA A 446 1.60 -23.39 0.49
C ALA A 446 1.99 -24.28 1.68
N SER A 447 1.97 -23.74 2.92
CA SER A 447 2.24 -24.48 4.15
C SER A 447 1.19 -25.58 4.44
N HIS A 448 0.01 -25.49 3.82
CA HIS A 448 -1.05 -26.51 3.93
C HIS A 448 -1.10 -27.46 2.72
N GLY A 449 -0.07 -27.44 1.88
CA GLY A 449 0.09 -28.45 0.82
C GLY A 449 -0.45 -28.05 -0.54
N PHE A 450 -0.70 -26.76 -0.79
CA PHE A 450 -1.09 -26.24 -2.10
C PHE A 450 0.11 -25.72 -2.87
N LEU A 451 0.11 -25.91 -4.18
CA LEU A 451 0.88 -25.10 -5.11
C LEU A 451 0.15 -23.77 -5.27
N VAL A 452 0.84 -22.65 -5.05
CA VAL A 452 0.23 -21.32 -5.21
C VAL A 452 0.90 -20.62 -6.39
N VAL A 453 0.15 -20.45 -7.47
CA VAL A 453 0.60 -19.74 -8.67
C VAL A 453 0.01 -18.33 -8.69
N PHE A 454 0.83 -17.35 -9.05
CA PHE A 454 0.42 -15.96 -9.21
C PHE A 454 1.25 -15.30 -10.30
N ALA A 455 0.67 -14.30 -10.94
CA ALA A 455 1.26 -13.65 -12.10
C ALA A 455 0.93 -12.16 -12.15
N ASN A 456 1.61 -11.45 -13.03
CA ASN A 456 1.33 -10.07 -13.39
C ASN A 456 0.78 -10.02 -14.82
N PRO A 457 -0.56 -10.19 -15.01
CA PRO A 457 -1.18 -10.10 -16.33
C PRO A 457 -1.08 -8.69 -16.88
N ARG A 458 -1.41 -8.52 -18.17
CA ARG A 458 -1.60 -7.20 -18.78
C ARG A 458 -2.46 -6.30 -17.89
N GLY A 459 -2.05 -5.05 -17.72
CA GLY A 459 -2.69 -4.12 -16.79
C GLY A 459 -1.97 -3.95 -15.46
N SER A 460 -1.07 -4.87 -15.09
CA SER A 460 -0.31 -4.79 -13.84
C SER A 460 0.62 -3.57 -13.82
N GLY A 461 0.82 -3.00 -12.63
CA GLY A 461 1.79 -1.94 -12.38
C GLY A 461 3.23 -2.45 -12.41
N SER A 462 4.19 -1.53 -12.33
CA SER A 462 5.65 -1.79 -12.31
C SER A 462 6.29 -2.26 -13.63
N TYR A 463 5.54 -2.27 -14.73
CA TYR A 463 6.01 -2.64 -16.08
C TYR A 463 6.02 -1.46 -17.07
N GLY A 464 5.72 -0.25 -16.62
CA GLY A 464 5.54 0.93 -17.45
C GLY A 464 4.08 1.17 -17.84
N ARG A 465 3.86 2.34 -18.45
CA ARG A 465 2.52 2.86 -18.80
C ARG A 465 1.83 2.00 -19.84
N GLU A 466 2.54 1.61 -20.90
CA GLU A 466 1.94 0.86 -22.01
C GLU A 466 1.40 -0.48 -21.53
N PHE A 467 2.14 -1.19 -20.66
CA PHE A 467 1.67 -2.44 -20.09
C PHE A 467 0.45 -2.23 -19.16
N ALA A 468 0.49 -1.20 -18.31
CA ALA A 468 -0.62 -0.89 -17.41
C ALA A 468 -1.90 -0.52 -18.16
N ARG A 469 -1.80 0.13 -19.32
CA ARG A 469 -2.97 0.54 -20.13
C ARG A 469 -3.67 -0.61 -20.83
N MET A 470 -3.02 -1.75 -21.00
CA MET A 470 -3.60 -2.88 -21.77
C MET A 470 -4.89 -3.45 -21.18
N VAL A 471 -5.21 -3.15 -19.93
CA VAL A 471 -6.45 -3.59 -19.25
C VAL A 471 -7.58 -2.55 -19.31
N LEU A 472 -7.29 -1.33 -19.78
CA LEU A 472 -8.31 -0.28 -19.83
C LEU A 472 -9.42 -0.66 -20.81
N CYS A 473 -10.66 -0.59 -20.34
CA CYS A 473 -11.87 -0.98 -21.07
C CYS A 473 -11.92 -2.47 -21.48
N ASP A 474 -11.09 -3.31 -20.86
CA ASP A 474 -10.99 -4.75 -21.20
C ASP A 474 -10.87 -5.66 -19.96
N TRP A 475 -11.44 -5.26 -18.84
CA TRP A 475 -11.44 -6.11 -17.64
C TRP A 475 -12.09 -7.47 -17.91
N GLY A 476 -11.39 -8.57 -17.61
CA GLY A 476 -11.85 -9.93 -17.88
C GLY A 476 -11.66 -10.38 -19.34
N GLY A 477 -10.95 -9.57 -20.14
CA GLY A 477 -10.55 -9.91 -21.49
C GLY A 477 -9.15 -10.53 -21.53
N GLU A 478 -8.18 -9.78 -22.04
CA GLU A 478 -6.81 -10.27 -22.23
C GLU A 478 -6.09 -10.57 -20.90
N ASP A 479 -6.40 -9.84 -19.83
CA ASP A 479 -5.92 -10.08 -18.48
C ASP A 479 -6.37 -11.45 -17.92
N TYR A 480 -7.63 -11.82 -18.15
CA TYR A 480 -8.16 -13.14 -17.80
C TYR A 480 -7.47 -14.25 -18.58
N LEU A 481 -7.29 -14.06 -19.89
CA LEU A 481 -6.64 -15.06 -20.76
C LEU A 481 -5.16 -15.25 -20.39
N ASP A 482 -4.47 -14.19 -19.97
CA ASP A 482 -3.10 -14.28 -19.45
C ASP A 482 -3.03 -15.16 -18.20
N LEU A 483 -3.95 -14.96 -17.25
CA LEU A 483 -4.04 -15.76 -16.03
C LEU A 483 -4.37 -17.23 -16.33
N MET A 484 -5.24 -17.50 -17.31
CA MET A 484 -5.55 -18.86 -17.74
C MET A 484 -4.34 -19.55 -18.38
N ALA A 485 -3.56 -18.84 -19.19
CA ALA A 485 -2.34 -19.38 -19.77
C ALA A 485 -1.27 -19.70 -18.71
N VAL A 486 -1.14 -18.85 -17.68
CA VAL A 486 -0.24 -19.12 -16.56
C VAL A 486 -0.70 -20.33 -15.75
N LEU A 487 -2.00 -20.48 -15.52
CA LEU A 487 -2.56 -21.65 -14.86
C LEU A 487 -2.29 -22.93 -15.67
N ASP A 488 -2.48 -22.89 -17.00
CA ASP A 488 -2.20 -24.03 -17.90
C ASP A 488 -0.74 -24.46 -17.80
N ALA A 489 0.19 -23.52 -17.86
CA ALA A 489 1.63 -23.79 -17.74
C ALA A 489 2.02 -24.48 -16.42
N VAL A 490 1.24 -24.27 -15.34
CA VAL A 490 1.45 -24.96 -14.07
C VAL A 490 0.76 -26.32 -14.06
N LEU A 491 -0.46 -26.44 -14.59
CA LEU A 491 -1.21 -27.70 -14.63
C LEU A 491 -0.58 -28.76 -15.54
N GLU A 492 0.24 -28.39 -16.52
CA GLU A 492 1.05 -29.29 -17.33
C GLU A 492 2.21 -29.95 -16.57
N ARG A 493 2.57 -29.43 -15.41
CA ARG A 493 3.69 -29.96 -14.61
C ARG A 493 3.30 -31.31 -13.96
N PRO A 494 4.21 -32.30 -13.92
CA PRO A 494 3.87 -33.66 -13.45
C PRO A 494 3.41 -33.74 -12.00
N TYR A 495 3.79 -32.73 -11.20
CA TYR A 495 3.43 -32.63 -9.78
C TYR A 495 2.18 -31.79 -9.51
N ALA A 496 1.57 -31.18 -10.52
CA ALA A 496 0.29 -30.48 -10.40
C ALA A 496 -0.87 -31.45 -10.67
N ASP A 497 -1.98 -31.29 -9.96
CA ASP A 497 -3.19 -32.05 -10.21
C ASP A 497 -4.17 -31.20 -11.03
N PRO A 498 -4.38 -31.50 -12.32
CA PRO A 498 -5.23 -30.68 -13.19
C PRO A 498 -6.72 -30.72 -12.80
N ASN A 499 -7.14 -31.68 -11.96
CA ASN A 499 -8.53 -31.82 -11.50
C ASN A 499 -8.79 -31.10 -10.17
N ARG A 500 -7.76 -30.53 -9.54
CA ARG A 500 -7.85 -29.85 -8.24
C ARG A 500 -7.29 -28.42 -8.34
N ALA A 501 -7.91 -27.59 -9.19
CA ALA A 501 -7.59 -26.18 -9.33
C ALA A 501 -8.58 -25.30 -8.57
N GLY A 502 -8.08 -24.33 -7.83
CA GLY A 502 -8.84 -23.28 -7.15
C GLY A 502 -8.38 -21.89 -7.58
N ILE A 503 -9.20 -20.89 -7.29
CA ILE A 503 -8.89 -19.48 -7.55
C ILE A 503 -9.26 -18.62 -6.35
N TRP A 504 -8.42 -17.65 -6.02
CA TRP A 504 -8.76 -16.61 -5.07
C TRP A 504 -8.20 -15.26 -5.46
N GLY A 505 -8.83 -14.20 -5.00
CA GLY A 505 -8.34 -12.86 -5.15
C GLY A 505 -9.18 -11.86 -4.37
N TYR A 506 -8.63 -10.66 -4.17
CA TYR A 506 -9.25 -9.59 -3.39
C TYR A 506 -9.35 -8.31 -4.22
N SER A 507 -10.46 -7.55 -4.08
CA SER A 507 -10.68 -6.31 -4.84
C SER A 507 -10.83 -6.62 -6.36
N TYR A 508 -9.99 -6.06 -7.22
CA TYR A 508 -9.91 -6.50 -8.62
C TYR A 508 -9.61 -8.01 -8.74
N GLY A 509 -8.80 -8.61 -7.86
CA GLY A 509 -8.64 -10.07 -7.79
C GLY A 509 -9.94 -10.78 -7.44
N GLY A 510 -10.80 -10.15 -6.61
CA GLY A 510 -12.17 -10.61 -6.34
C GLY A 510 -13.08 -10.46 -7.56
N TYR A 511 -12.95 -9.38 -8.33
CA TYR A 511 -13.57 -9.23 -9.65
C TYR A 511 -13.19 -10.41 -10.55
N MET A 512 -11.89 -10.65 -10.73
CA MET A 512 -11.38 -11.70 -11.60
C MET A 512 -11.81 -13.10 -11.15
N THR A 513 -11.88 -13.33 -9.83
CA THR A 513 -12.41 -14.59 -9.27
C THR A 513 -13.88 -14.77 -9.64
N ALA A 514 -14.72 -13.74 -9.42
CA ALA A 514 -16.14 -13.74 -9.76
C ALA A 514 -16.36 -13.87 -11.28
N TRP A 515 -15.53 -13.21 -12.08
CA TRP A 515 -15.52 -13.33 -13.54
C TRP A 515 -15.22 -14.76 -13.98
N ALA A 516 -14.09 -15.32 -13.51
CA ALA A 516 -13.61 -16.63 -13.92
C ALA A 516 -14.62 -17.76 -13.68
N ILE A 517 -15.28 -17.79 -12.50
CA ILE A 517 -16.30 -18.81 -12.20
C ILE A 517 -17.57 -18.69 -13.06
N GLY A 518 -17.81 -17.52 -13.67
CA GLY A 518 -18.88 -17.33 -14.65
C GLY A 518 -18.48 -17.68 -16.10
N GLN A 519 -17.18 -17.87 -16.37
CA GLN A 519 -16.65 -18.16 -17.72
C GLN A 519 -16.19 -19.61 -17.89
N THR A 520 -15.83 -20.32 -16.80
CA THR A 520 -15.28 -21.67 -16.86
C THR A 520 -15.66 -22.52 -15.64
N ASP A 521 -15.69 -23.86 -15.80
CA ASP A 521 -15.91 -24.86 -14.75
C ASP A 521 -14.60 -25.53 -14.27
N ARG A 522 -13.45 -25.01 -14.69
CA ARG A 522 -12.11 -25.55 -14.36
C ARG A 522 -11.83 -25.52 -12.86
N PHE A 523 -12.29 -24.47 -12.18
CA PHE A 523 -12.07 -24.30 -10.76
C PHE A 523 -13.04 -25.14 -9.93
N LYS A 524 -12.50 -25.88 -8.95
CA LYS A 524 -13.30 -26.71 -8.05
C LYS A 524 -13.59 -26.01 -6.71
N ALA A 525 -12.95 -24.90 -6.46
CA ALA A 525 -13.21 -24.00 -5.33
C ALA A 525 -12.79 -22.58 -5.67
N ALA A 526 -13.52 -21.58 -5.15
CA ALA A 526 -13.20 -20.17 -5.29
C ALA A 526 -13.30 -19.45 -3.94
N VAL A 527 -12.40 -18.50 -3.69
CA VAL A 527 -12.51 -17.56 -2.57
C VAL A 527 -12.48 -16.14 -3.14
N CYS A 528 -13.59 -15.45 -3.04
CA CYS A 528 -13.81 -14.14 -3.65
C CYS A 528 -13.84 -13.05 -2.57
N GLY A 529 -12.78 -12.25 -2.48
CA GLY A 529 -12.65 -11.19 -1.49
C GLY A 529 -13.03 -9.83 -2.04
N ALA A 530 -13.93 -9.11 -1.36
CA ALA A 530 -14.36 -7.75 -1.69
C ALA A 530 -14.54 -7.52 -3.20
N PRO A 531 -15.45 -8.27 -3.87
CA PRO A 531 -15.58 -8.27 -5.32
C PRO A 531 -16.02 -6.92 -5.90
N CYS A 532 -15.60 -6.61 -7.13
CA CYS A 532 -16.32 -5.69 -8.02
C CYS A 532 -17.24 -6.55 -8.88
N PHE A 533 -18.46 -6.83 -8.41
CA PHE A 533 -19.35 -7.82 -9.02
C PHE A 533 -20.26 -7.25 -10.10
N ASP A 534 -20.79 -6.05 -9.85
CA ASP A 534 -21.64 -5.32 -10.79
C ASP A 534 -21.05 -3.92 -10.98
N LEU A 535 -20.50 -3.66 -12.17
CA LEU A 535 -19.73 -2.45 -12.42
C LEU A 535 -20.61 -1.19 -12.45
N GLU A 536 -21.88 -1.29 -12.84
CA GLU A 536 -22.80 -0.16 -12.83
C GLU A 536 -23.13 0.27 -11.40
N SER A 537 -23.50 -0.69 -10.53
CA SER A 537 -23.75 -0.36 -9.12
C SER A 537 -22.46 0.03 -8.39
N MET A 538 -21.31 -0.55 -8.76
CA MET A 538 -19.99 -0.16 -8.27
C MET A 538 -19.68 1.31 -8.59
N TYR A 539 -19.96 1.76 -9.83
CA TYR A 539 -19.74 3.14 -10.25
C TYR A 539 -20.47 4.15 -9.35
N GLY A 540 -21.72 3.85 -8.98
CA GLY A 540 -22.55 4.75 -8.17
C GLY A 540 -22.36 4.64 -6.65
N THR A 541 -21.69 3.60 -6.16
CA THR A 541 -21.62 3.29 -4.72
C THR A 541 -20.20 3.21 -4.15
N SER A 542 -19.16 3.10 -4.96
CA SER A 542 -17.76 3.15 -4.51
C SER A 542 -17.33 4.58 -4.18
N ASP A 543 -16.35 4.71 -3.31
CA ASP A 543 -15.73 5.99 -2.95
C ASP A 543 -14.90 6.61 -4.08
N ILE A 544 -14.48 5.84 -5.10
CA ILE A 544 -13.63 6.32 -6.20
C ILE A 544 -14.18 6.02 -7.60
N ALA A 545 -15.13 5.10 -7.75
CA ALA A 545 -15.47 4.57 -9.06
C ALA A 545 -16.15 5.61 -9.99
N HIS A 546 -16.80 6.64 -9.45
CA HIS A 546 -17.39 7.72 -10.23
C HIS A 546 -16.38 8.51 -11.08
N ALA A 547 -15.11 8.52 -10.69
CA ALA A 547 -14.02 9.16 -11.42
C ALA A 547 -13.09 8.12 -12.06
N TRP A 548 -12.52 7.21 -11.25
CA TRP A 548 -11.62 6.16 -11.70
C TRP A 548 -12.26 5.18 -12.69
N GLY A 549 -13.55 4.84 -12.48
CA GLY A 549 -14.28 3.93 -13.34
C GLY A 549 -14.47 4.45 -14.78
N GLN A 550 -14.52 5.77 -15.00
CA GLN A 550 -14.59 6.33 -16.34
C GLN A 550 -13.36 5.94 -17.19
N LEU A 551 -12.17 5.97 -16.58
CA LEU A 551 -10.95 5.52 -17.24
C LEU A 551 -10.95 4.01 -17.46
N GLN A 552 -11.37 3.25 -16.44
CA GLN A 552 -11.25 1.79 -16.44
C GLN A 552 -12.29 1.11 -17.34
N TRP A 553 -13.50 1.69 -17.46
CA TRP A 553 -14.65 1.06 -18.12
C TRP A 553 -15.18 1.83 -19.33
N GLY A 554 -14.42 2.85 -19.77
CA GLY A 554 -14.68 3.56 -21.04
C GLY A 554 -15.74 4.64 -21.00
N GLY A 555 -16.14 5.13 -19.81
CA GLY A 555 -17.09 6.23 -19.67
C GLY A 555 -18.02 6.09 -18.48
N LYS A 556 -19.14 6.81 -18.53
CA LYS A 556 -20.20 6.72 -17.51
C LYS A 556 -21.21 5.61 -17.90
N PRO A 557 -21.95 5.03 -16.95
CA PRO A 557 -22.87 3.93 -17.22
C PRO A 557 -23.87 4.19 -18.36
N HIS A 558 -24.43 5.41 -18.44
CA HIS A 558 -25.38 5.77 -19.50
C HIS A 558 -24.73 6.03 -20.88
N GLU A 559 -23.40 6.23 -20.91
CA GLU A 559 -22.61 6.42 -22.14
C GLU A 559 -22.04 5.09 -22.68
N ALA A 560 -21.77 4.13 -21.78
CA ALA A 560 -21.10 2.86 -22.06
C ALA A 560 -21.82 1.64 -21.47
N SER A 561 -23.16 1.65 -21.42
CA SER A 561 -23.96 0.62 -20.73
C SER A 561 -23.69 -0.81 -21.21
N GLU A 562 -23.46 -1.00 -22.51
CA GLU A 562 -23.12 -2.31 -23.08
C GLU A 562 -21.76 -2.82 -22.56
N ALA A 563 -20.75 -1.95 -22.44
CA ALA A 563 -19.44 -2.30 -21.90
C ALA A 563 -19.53 -2.64 -20.40
N PHE A 564 -20.29 -1.86 -19.62
CA PHE A 564 -20.53 -2.18 -18.21
C PHE A 564 -21.17 -3.56 -18.04
N ALA A 565 -22.20 -3.89 -18.83
CA ALA A 565 -22.84 -5.20 -18.78
C ALA A 565 -21.92 -6.33 -19.26
N ALA A 566 -21.16 -6.10 -20.34
CA ALA A 566 -20.27 -7.11 -20.92
C ALA A 566 -19.11 -7.50 -20.00
N HIS A 567 -18.61 -6.56 -19.18
CA HIS A 567 -17.50 -6.76 -18.27
C HIS A 567 -17.93 -6.93 -16.80
N SER A 568 -19.22 -6.96 -16.49
CA SER A 568 -19.72 -7.24 -15.14
C SER A 568 -19.83 -8.75 -14.87
N PRO A 569 -19.18 -9.29 -13.82
CA PRO A 569 -19.39 -10.68 -13.40
C PRO A 569 -20.87 -11.03 -13.15
N SER A 570 -21.68 -10.07 -12.71
CA SER A 570 -23.11 -10.23 -12.45
C SER A 570 -23.88 -10.75 -13.67
N THR A 571 -23.47 -10.37 -14.88
CA THR A 571 -24.07 -10.82 -16.14
C THR A 571 -23.95 -12.33 -16.34
N PHE A 572 -22.86 -12.92 -15.87
CA PHE A 572 -22.51 -14.33 -16.12
C PHE A 572 -22.66 -15.24 -14.90
N ALA A 573 -22.96 -14.69 -13.74
CA ALA A 573 -23.06 -15.41 -12.47
C ALA A 573 -24.04 -16.61 -12.50
N HIS A 574 -25.08 -16.55 -13.36
CA HIS A 574 -26.04 -17.65 -13.56
C HIS A 574 -25.44 -18.91 -14.15
N ARG A 575 -24.20 -18.85 -14.69
CA ARG A 575 -23.45 -20.01 -15.23
C ARG A 575 -22.55 -20.66 -14.20
N ALA A 576 -22.28 -19.98 -13.08
CA ALA A 576 -21.33 -20.44 -12.08
C ALA A 576 -21.83 -21.71 -11.38
N THR A 577 -20.93 -22.70 -11.26
CA THR A 577 -21.17 -23.95 -10.54
C THR A 577 -20.11 -24.20 -9.46
N THR A 578 -19.04 -23.38 -9.44
CA THR A 578 -17.90 -23.53 -8.53
C THR A 578 -18.30 -23.18 -7.10
N PRO A 579 -18.08 -24.06 -6.11
CA PRO A 579 -18.23 -23.73 -4.69
C PRO A 579 -17.44 -22.48 -4.33
N THR A 580 -18.12 -21.46 -3.75
CA THR A 580 -17.55 -20.14 -3.59
C THR A 580 -17.70 -19.61 -2.18
N LEU A 581 -16.58 -19.21 -1.54
CA LEU A 581 -16.56 -18.41 -0.32
C LEU A 581 -16.41 -16.94 -0.67
N ILE A 582 -17.36 -16.11 -0.29
CA ILE A 582 -17.28 -14.65 -0.39
C ILE A 582 -16.80 -14.10 0.96
N VAL A 583 -15.82 -13.18 0.97
CA VAL A 583 -15.30 -12.54 2.17
C VAL A 583 -15.24 -11.04 1.99
N GLN A 584 -15.86 -10.26 2.92
CA GLN A 584 -15.93 -8.81 2.76
C GLN A 584 -16.13 -8.07 4.08
N GLY A 585 -15.52 -6.88 4.18
CA GLY A 585 -15.75 -5.94 5.26
C GLY A 585 -17.09 -5.20 5.12
N GLU A 586 -17.82 -5.01 6.23
CA GLU A 586 -19.10 -4.31 6.20
C GLU A 586 -18.95 -2.78 6.03
N ALA A 587 -17.78 -2.24 6.37
CA ALA A 587 -17.44 -0.82 6.19
C ALA A 587 -16.51 -0.59 4.98
N ASP A 588 -16.50 -1.50 4.01
CA ASP A 588 -15.76 -1.35 2.76
C ASP A 588 -16.46 -0.33 1.87
N GLU A 589 -15.85 0.84 1.72
CA GLU A 589 -16.38 1.91 0.87
C GLU A 589 -15.75 1.87 -0.54
N ARG A 590 -14.67 1.12 -0.73
CA ARG A 590 -13.98 0.93 -2.00
C ARG A 590 -14.73 -0.04 -2.90
N CYS A 591 -14.95 -1.27 -2.39
CA CYS A 591 -15.85 -2.25 -2.98
C CYS A 591 -17.03 -2.41 -2.01
N PRO A 592 -18.10 -1.62 -2.14
CA PRO A 592 -19.16 -1.58 -1.14
C PRO A 592 -19.80 -2.94 -0.89
N ILE A 593 -20.21 -3.20 0.36
CA ILE A 593 -20.74 -4.49 0.82
C ILE A 593 -21.86 -5.04 -0.08
N GLY A 594 -22.62 -4.15 -0.73
CA GLY A 594 -23.65 -4.51 -1.70
C GLY A 594 -23.14 -5.32 -2.89
N GLN A 595 -21.85 -5.23 -3.23
CA GLN A 595 -21.25 -6.03 -4.29
C GLN A 595 -21.20 -7.52 -3.90
N GLY A 596 -20.78 -7.82 -2.66
CA GLY A 596 -20.80 -9.17 -2.13
C GLY A 596 -22.21 -9.70 -1.88
N GLU A 597 -23.14 -8.83 -1.45
CA GLU A 597 -24.56 -9.20 -1.28
C GLU A 597 -25.20 -9.59 -2.61
N GLN A 598 -24.99 -8.82 -3.68
CA GLN A 598 -25.47 -9.15 -5.03
C GLN A 598 -24.86 -10.47 -5.52
N MET A 599 -23.55 -10.67 -5.34
CA MET A 599 -22.88 -11.92 -5.71
C MET A 599 -23.45 -13.11 -4.95
N PHE A 600 -23.64 -13.01 -3.64
CA PHE A 600 -24.22 -14.06 -2.82
C PHE A 600 -25.60 -14.49 -3.29
N VAL A 601 -26.49 -13.51 -3.55
CA VAL A 601 -27.84 -13.78 -4.04
C VAL A 601 -27.80 -14.45 -5.42
N ALA A 602 -27.00 -13.94 -6.35
CA ALA A 602 -26.90 -14.46 -7.71
C ALA A 602 -26.40 -15.92 -7.71
N LEU A 603 -25.34 -16.23 -6.97
CA LEU A 603 -24.81 -17.59 -6.88
C LEU A 603 -25.77 -18.56 -6.18
N LYS A 604 -26.48 -18.13 -5.12
CA LYS A 604 -27.54 -18.96 -4.49
C LYS A 604 -28.67 -19.27 -5.46
N GLN A 605 -29.10 -18.30 -6.25
CA GLN A 605 -30.15 -18.51 -7.27
C GLN A 605 -29.67 -19.40 -8.42
N ALA A 606 -28.38 -19.38 -8.75
CA ALA A 606 -27.77 -20.31 -9.71
C ALA A 606 -27.63 -21.75 -9.18
N GLY A 607 -27.90 -21.97 -7.88
CA GLY A 607 -27.75 -23.30 -7.25
C GLY A 607 -26.32 -23.61 -6.80
N CYS A 608 -25.42 -22.63 -6.82
CA CYS A 608 -24.06 -22.80 -6.31
C CYS A 608 -24.02 -23.04 -4.80
N GLU A 609 -23.09 -23.87 -4.35
CA GLU A 609 -22.66 -23.87 -2.98
C GLU A 609 -21.92 -22.56 -2.70
N VAL A 610 -22.47 -21.71 -1.81
CA VAL A 610 -21.86 -20.42 -1.47
C VAL A 610 -22.00 -20.10 0.01
N GLU A 611 -20.91 -19.62 0.60
CA GLU A 611 -20.84 -19.05 1.94
C GLU A 611 -20.43 -17.58 1.84
N PHE A 612 -20.98 -16.71 2.71
CA PHE A 612 -20.62 -15.29 2.77
C PHE A 612 -20.17 -14.91 4.16
N ALA A 613 -18.87 -14.73 4.34
CA ALA A 613 -18.25 -14.25 5.57
C ALA A 613 -18.16 -12.73 5.57
N ARG A 614 -18.90 -12.08 6.49
CA ARG A 614 -18.95 -10.62 6.65
C ARG A 614 -18.16 -10.23 7.88
N TYR A 615 -17.31 -9.20 7.76
CA TYR A 615 -16.47 -8.72 8.85
C TYR A 615 -16.98 -7.36 9.35
N PRO A 616 -17.65 -7.31 10.53
CA PRO A 616 -18.19 -6.07 11.08
C PRO A 616 -17.11 -5.00 11.27
N GLY A 617 -17.39 -3.79 10.78
CA GLY A 617 -16.45 -2.66 10.84
C GLY A 617 -15.21 -2.80 9.95
N GLY A 618 -15.06 -3.89 9.20
CA GLY A 618 -13.95 -4.09 8.28
C GLY A 618 -14.06 -3.14 7.09
N ALA A 619 -13.03 -2.34 6.85
CA ALA A 619 -12.84 -1.55 5.63
C ALA A 619 -12.10 -2.36 4.56
N HIS A 620 -11.86 -1.78 3.38
CA HIS A 620 -11.21 -2.48 2.26
C HIS A 620 -9.82 -3.05 2.61
N ALA A 621 -9.06 -2.35 3.45
CA ALA A 621 -7.73 -2.78 3.89
C ALA A 621 -7.74 -3.76 5.09
N MET A 622 -8.89 -4.34 5.48
CA MET A 622 -9.04 -5.15 6.70
C MET A 622 -8.06 -6.32 6.80
N LEU A 623 -7.69 -6.93 5.68
CA LEU A 623 -6.74 -8.06 5.64
C LEU A 623 -5.31 -7.67 6.05
N ARG A 624 -4.99 -6.37 6.06
CA ARG A 624 -3.67 -5.84 6.41
C ARG A 624 -3.67 -5.12 7.76
N VAL A 625 -4.68 -4.27 7.98
CA VAL A 625 -4.72 -3.36 9.14
C VAL A 625 -5.91 -3.59 10.06
N GLY A 626 -6.80 -4.53 9.72
CA GLY A 626 -7.95 -4.91 10.54
C GLY A 626 -7.55 -5.62 11.84
N PRO A 627 -8.54 -5.90 12.71
CA PRO A 627 -8.32 -6.65 13.95
C PRO A 627 -7.58 -7.96 13.69
N PRO A 628 -6.60 -8.34 14.52
CA PRO A 628 -5.89 -9.61 14.38
C PRO A 628 -6.81 -10.83 14.33
N SER A 629 -7.89 -10.85 15.13
CA SER A 629 -8.89 -11.93 15.12
C SER A 629 -9.56 -12.09 13.75
N HIS A 630 -9.92 -10.98 13.08
CA HIS A 630 -10.51 -10.99 11.74
C HIS A 630 -9.50 -11.50 10.69
N ARG A 631 -8.24 -11.08 10.79
CA ARG A 631 -7.18 -11.55 9.88
C ARG A 631 -6.91 -13.05 10.05
N ALA A 632 -6.88 -13.54 11.29
CA ALA A 632 -6.71 -14.97 11.58
C ALA A 632 -7.92 -15.80 11.12
N ASP A 633 -9.14 -15.28 11.33
CA ASP A 633 -10.36 -15.93 10.85
C ASP A 633 -10.39 -16.03 9.32
N PHE A 634 -10.05 -14.95 8.64
CA PHE A 634 -9.95 -14.93 7.18
C PHE A 634 -8.96 -15.99 6.66
N LEU A 635 -7.74 -16.04 7.21
CA LEU A 635 -6.74 -17.02 6.80
C LEU A 635 -7.21 -18.47 7.07
N ARG A 636 -7.89 -18.72 8.20
CA ARG A 636 -8.47 -20.04 8.50
C ARG A 636 -9.55 -20.43 7.49
N ARG A 637 -10.44 -19.50 7.13
CA ARG A 637 -11.48 -19.75 6.11
C ARG A 637 -10.87 -19.98 4.73
N LEU A 638 -9.87 -19.18 4.33
CA LEU A 638 -9.17 -19.34 3.06
C LEU A 638 -8.56 -20.75 2.93
N VAL A 639 -7.79 -21.17 3.94
CA VAL A 639 -7.17 -22.50 3.97
C VAL A 639 -8.22 -23.60 4.09
N GLY A 640 -9.20 -23.45 4.98
CA GLY A 640 -10.26 -24.44 5.20
C GLY A 640 -11.07 -24.69 3.95
N TRP A 641 -11.53 -23.63 3.27
CA TRP A 641 -12.32 -23.75 2.05
C TRP A 641 -11.60 -24.54 0.95
N PHE A 642 -10.33 -24.23 0.71
CA PHE A 642 -9.56 -25.00 -0.27
C PHE A 642 -9.23 -26.43 0.20
N THR A 643 -9.02 -26.63 1.50
CA THR A 643 -8.81 -27.99 2.03
C THR A 643 -10.05 -28.86 1.87
N ASP A 644 -11.24 -28.34 2.15
CA ASP A 644 -12.50 -29.06 2.07
C ASP A 644 -12.89 -29.42 0.62
N HIS A 645 -12.54 -28.60 -0.36
CA HIS A 645 -12.95 -28.79 -1.75
C HIS A 645 -11.84 -29.32 -2.68
N LEU A 646 -10.57 -29.15 -2.32
CA LEU A 646 -9.42 -29.57 -3.14
C LEU A 646 -8.51 -30.61 -2.44
N GLY A 647 -8.70 -30.81 -1.13
CA GLY A 647 -7.83 -31.63 -0.29
C GLY A 647 -7.88 -33.15 -0.56
#